data_864a30ac0c1af1ca5109d6a7988ef565
#
_entry.id   864a30ac0c1af1ca5109d6a7988ef565
#
_cell.length_a   1.000
_cell.length_b   1.000
_cell.length_c   1.000
_cell.angle_alpha   90.00
_cell.angle_beta   90.00
_cell.angle_gamma   90.00
#
_symmetry.space_group_name_H-M   'P 1'
#
loop_
_entity.id
_entity.type
_entity.pdbx_description
1 polymer ?
#
loop_
_entity_poly.entity_id
_entity_poly.type
_entity_poly.pdbx_seq_one_letter_code
_entity_poly.pdbx_strand_id
1 'polypeptide(L)'
;MSSVQPTEEEAIQLTVENIGGIDYTDVTFSPDVTVLAGRNATNRTSLLQALMAALGSEHVSLKGDTDEGHVELDIGDSTYTRTLSRTDDAADPTAISTEGEPYVEDAELADLFAFLLETNEARQAVAQGTDLRELIMRSVDTDALQAEIDQLESEKRDLDSEIDQLDQLEDRLPDLEKERTDLDGRIEEQREQLEATEADLEDVDRDVEETREEKEELDAKLDDLSSARSAAEDTRLDIQSERKSVEALREEKEEVEADLDDHPGEGMEEEIASPAAEIDDIESELEEHRDHVQELETTINELQTIIGFNEDMLEGESASTAVLTALRSASGKTGVDEDSNRASALTDQLVAGSDAICWTCGSEVEQDRIEATLERLREVRSEYFEERSSLRDEIDELESRKKEIESQRHQREQRQRERRNIEAEIEDREARLDNLEAECEDLEADVEALETEVEELQEGDYSELLDLHKQANQLEFELGRLQREREEIDDEIDSVEARLTEREQLDAQRKEIQSELTDLRGRIERIEEQAIDEFNVHMETVLELLDYANIARIWLERRETQVQEGRRKVAKSVFDLHVIRSTESGATYEDTIAHLSESEREVTGLVFALAGYLAHDLHESMPFMLLDSLETIDSERIAALVDYFSDYAAHIVVALLPEDAEAFDGEHEHITEI
;
A
#
# COMPACT_ATOMS: atom_id res chain seq x y z
N MET A 1 10.80 19.17 -17.98
CA MET A 1 12.11 19.64 -18.46
C MET A 1 12.33 19.07 -19.83
N SER A 2 12.85 19.82 -20.78
CA SER A 2 12.95 19.40 -22.18
C SER A 2 14.07 18.37 -22.30
N SER A 3 13.72 17.10 -22.47
CA SER A 3 14.71 16.09 -22.90
C SER A 3 15.22 16.49 -24.27
N VAL A 4 16.50 16.80 -24.35
CA VAL A 4 17.20 16.94 -25.59
C VAL A 4 17.35 15.52 -26.14
N GLN A 5 16.56 15.16 -27.15
CA GLN A 5 16.86 13.94 -27.91
C GLN A 5 18.20 14.09 -28.57
N PRO A 6 19.15 13.16 -28.36
CA PRO A 6 20.42 13.19 -29.08
C PRO A 6 20.13 13.10 -30.59
N THR A 7 20.77 13.93 -31.36
CA THR A 7 20.70 13.83 -32.82
C THR A 7 21.47 12.59 -33.27
N GLU A 8 20.94 11.86 -34.22
CA GLU A 8 21.36 10.56 -34.76
C GLU A 8 22.85 10.44 -35.28
N GLU A 9 23.74 11.37 -34.95
CA GLU A 9 25.11 11.42 -35.48
C GLU A 9 26.22 11.70 -34.43
N GLU A 10 25.94 11.73 -33.12
CA GLU A 10 26.95 12.10 -32.11
C GLU A 10 27.55 10.87 -31.45
N ALA A 11 28.90 10.74 -31.54
CA ALA A 11 29.64 9.70 -30.81
C ALA A 11 29.55 9.96 -29.31
N ILE A 12 29.41 8.88 -28.54
CA ILE A 12 29.32 8.90 -27.09
C ILE A 12 30.65 8.46 -26.51
N GLN A 13 31.16 9.20 -25.51
CA GLN A 13 32.39 8.85 -24.81
C GLN A 13 32.06 8.48 -23.38
N LEU A 14 32.55 7.31 -22.93
CA LEU A 14 32.41 6.82 -21.58
C LEU A 14 33.79 6.68 -20.92
N THR A 15 33.99 7.40 -19.86
CA THR A 15 35.18 7.28 -19.01
C THR A 15 34.78 6.55 -17.71
N VAL A 16 35.50 5.49 -17.37
CA VAL A 16 35.21 4.64 -16.22
C VAL A 16 36.44 4.51 -15.34
N GLU A 17 36.29 4.73 -14.06
CA GLU A 17 37.32 4.54 -13.05
C GLU A 17 36.79 3.74 -11.84
N ASN A 18 37.45 2.62 -11.53
CA ASN A 18 37.19 1.77 -10.37
C ASN A 18 35.78 1.14 -10.29
N ILE A 19 35.22 0.72 -11.43
CA ILE A 19 33.92 0.05 -11.50
C ILE A 19 34.11 -1.44 -11.84
N GLY A 20 33.51 -2.33 -11.07
CA GLY A 20 33.60 -3.77 -11.26
C GLY A 20 35.02 -4.27 -11.36
N GLY A 21 35.40 -4.81 -12.52
CA GLY A 21 36.76 -5.28 -12.81
C GLY A 21 37.69 -4.22 -13.44
N ILE A 22 37.20 -3.00 -13.71
CA ILE A 22 37.90 -1.95 -14.46
C ILE A 22 38.68 -1.05 -13.50
N ASP A 23 39.99 -0.82 -13.77
CA ASP A 23 40.79 0.20 -13.10
C ASP A 23 40.54 1.59 -13.69
N TYR A 24 40.70 1.69 -15.01
CA TYR A 24 40.46 2.88 -15.79
C TYR A 24 40.30 2.49 -17.26
N THR A 25 39.29 2.99 -17.91
CA THR A 25 39.10 2.86 -19.35
C THR A 25 38.38 4.05 -19.91
N ASP A 26 38.63 4.35 -21.18
CA ASP A 26 37.99 5.40 -21.98
C ASP A 26 37.51 4.76 -23.28
N VAL A 27 36.20 4.72 -23.46
CA VAL A 27 35.57 4.00 -24.58
C VAL A 27 34.66 4.95 -25.33
N THR A 28 34.73 4.92 -26.67
CA THR A 28 33.81 5.67 -27.53
C THR A 28 32.82 4.69 -28.14
N PHE A 29 31.53 4.99 -28.06
CA PHE A 29 30.48 4.25 -28.73
C PHE A 29 30.03 5.00 -29.96
N SER A 30 29.94 4.29 -31.08
CA SER A 30 29.36 4.81 -32.31
C SER A 30 27.83 4.90 -32.21
N PRO A 31 27.18 5.79 -32.93
CA PRO A 31 25.76 5.72 -33.19
C PRO A 31 25.35 4.32 -33.73
N ASP A 32 24.13 3.93 -33.49
CA ASP A 32 23.50 2.65 -33.83
C ASP A 32 24.00 1.50 -32.96
N VAL A 33 24.82 0.61 -33.48
CA VAL A 33 25.17 -0.64 -32.78
C VAL A 33 26.68 -0.69 -32.50
N THR A 34 27.03 -0.93 -31.24
CA THR A 34 28.39 -1.19 -30.77
C THR A 34 28.49 -2.64 -30.20
N VAL A 35 29.40 -3.42 -30.75
CA VAL A 35 29.66 -4.79 -30.34
C VAL A 35 30.86 -4.87 -29.41
N LEU A 36 30.64 -5.29 -28.16
CA LEU A 36 31.69 -5.59 -27.18
C LEU A 36 32.15 -7.01 -27.42
N ALA A 37 33.14 -7.22 -28.29
CA ALA A 37 33.62 -8.54 -28.61
C ALA A 37 34.79 -8.94 -27.70
N GLY A 38 34.63 -9.96 -26.90
CA GLY A 38 35.68 -10.41 -26.00
C GLY A 38 35.38 -11.79 -25.42
N ARG A 39 36.44 -12.47 -24.95
CA ARG A 39 36.26 -13.70 -24.17
C ARG A 39 35.84 -13.34 -22.74
N ASN A 40 35.25 -14.30 -22.03
CA ASN A 40 34.93 -14.15 -20.62
C ASN A 40 36.12 -13.59 -19.82
N ALA A 41 35.85 -12.74 -18.82
CA ALA A 41 36.82 -11.97 -18.04
C ALA A 41 37.52 -10.79 -18.80
N THR A 42 36.88 -10.21 -19.82
CA THR A 42 37.35 -8.97 -20.49
C THR A 42 36.66 -7.71 -20.00
N ASN A 43 36.07 -7.73 -18.80
CA ASN A 43 35.35 -6.60 -18.16
C ASN A 43 34.16 -6.06 -18.96
N ARG A 44 33.58 -6.80 -19.91
CA ARG A 44 32.41 -6.40 -20.70
C ARG A 44 31.23 -6.04 -19.82
N THR A 45 30.84 -6.94 -18.92
CA THR A 45 29.73 -6.72 -17.97
C THR A 45 30.03 -5.52 -17.04
N SER A 46 31.29 -5.35 -16.60
CA SER A 46 31.68 -4.18 -15.80
C SER A 46 31.56 -2.85 -16.58
N LEU A 47 31.84 -2.87 -17.89
CA LEU A 47 31.66 -1.73 -18.76
C LEU A 47 30.17 -1.39 -18.95
N LEU A 48 29.34 -2.43 -19.15
CA LEU A 48 27.88 -2.26 -19.23
C LEU A 48 27.32 -1.73 -17.91
N GLN A 49 27.75 -2.24 -16.76
CA GLN A 49 27.36 -1.71 -15.45
C GLN A 49 27.79 -0.25 -15.25
N ALA A 50 28.99 0.13 -15.70
CA ALA A 50 29.43 1.53 -15.67
C ALA A 50 28.53 2.43 -16.55
N LEU A 51 28.18 1.96 -17.75
CA LEU A 51 27.26 2.68 -18.62
C LEU A 51 25.86 2.79 -17.99
N MET A 52 25.34 1.71 -17.41
CA MET A 52 24.08 1.72 -16.65
C MET A 52 24.12 2.77 -15.53
N ALA A 53 25.20 2.84 -14.74
CA ALA A 53 25.37 3.83 -13.69
C ALA A 53 25.28 5.27 -14.24
N ALA A 54 25.98 5.58 -15.33
CA ALA A 54 25.92 6.89 -15.96
C ALA A 54 24.52 7.22 -16.52
N LEU A 55 23.78 6.20 -16.96
CA LEU A 55 22.40 6.30 -17.43
C LEU A 55 21.38 6.45 -16.31
N GLY A 56 21.73 6.15 -15.04
CA GLY A 56 20.86 6.36 -13.89
C GLY A 56 20.57 5.13 -13.05
N SER A 57 21.04 3.94 -13.47
CA SER A 57 20.86 2.70 -12.70
C SER A 57 21.64 2.73 -11.37
N GLU A 58 21.07 2.13 -10.35
CA GLU A 58 21.74 1.89 -9.08
C GLU A 58 22.38 0.49 -9.01
N HIS A 59 22.12 -0.38 -9.99
CA HIS A 59 22.63 -1.75 -10.07
C HIS A 59 24.07 -1.81 -10.59
N VAL A 60 25.00 -1.29 -9.81
CA VAL A 60 26.42 -1.18 -10.17
C VAL A 60 27.32 -1.59 -9.01
N SER A 61 28.48 -2.15 -9.30
CA SER A 61 29.44 -2.61 -8.32
C SER A 61 30.74 -1.83 -8.37
N LEU A 62 31.27 -1.42 -7.21
CA LEU A 62 32.60 -0.88 -7.06
C LEU A 62 33.66 -1.98 -7.19
N LYS A 63 34.84 -1.62 -7.65
CA LYS A 63 35.98 -2.51 -7.63
C LYS A 63 36.34 -2.90 -6.19
N GLY A 64 36.63 -4.18 -5.96
CA GLY A 64 36.75 -4.77 -4.62
C GLY A 64 37.83 -4.18 -3.71
N ASP A 65 38.84 -3.49 -4.28
CA ASP A 65 39.98 -2.91 -3.57
C ASP A 65 39.95 -1.37 -3.48
N THR A 66 38.82 -0.73 -3.89
CA THR A 66 38.68 0.72 -3.88
C THR A 66 37.43 1.14 -3.08
N ASP A 67 37.49 2.34 -2.52
CA ASP A 67 36.39 2.94 -1.75
C ASP A 67 35.57 3.96 -2.58
N GLU A 68 36.05 4.29 -3.80
CA GLU A 68 35.42 5.27 -4.67
C GLU A 68 35.61 4.87 -6.13
N GLY A 69 34.59 5.04 -6.93
CA GLY A 69 34.56 4.85 -8.37
C GLY A 69 33.90 6.02 -9.06
N HIS A 70 34.25 6.26 -10.33
CA HIS A 70 33.72 7.37 -11.09
C HIS A 70 33.36 6.95 -12.51
N VAL A 71 32.23 7.46 -12.98
CA VAL A 71 31.79 7.29 -14.37
C VAL A 71 31.42 8.66 -14.94
N GLU A 72 31.89 8.92 -16.12
CA GLU A 72 31.58 10.13 -16.90
C GLU A 72 31.11 9.71 -18.29
N LEU A 73 29.94 10.18 -18.70
CA LEU A 73 29.31 9.89 -19.98
C LEU A 73 29.09 11.22 -20.74
N ASP A 74 29.82 11.41 -21.84
CA ASP A 74 29.66 12.57 -22.71
C ASP A 74 28.76 12.21 -23.90
N ILE A 75 27.64 12.94 -24.06
CA ILE A 75 26.73 12.82 -25.19
C ILE A 75 26.58 14.21 -25.82
N GLY A 76 27.16 14.40 -26.98
CA GLY A 76 27.15 15.70 -27.64
C GLY A 76 27.80 16.80 -26.81
N ASP A 77 27.03 17.82 -26.44
CA ASP A 77 27.48 18.95 -25.61
C ASP A 77 27.19 18.72 -24.08
N SER A 78 26.63 17.56 -23.68
CA SER A 78 26.22 17.27 -22.30
C SER A 78 27.10 16.19 -21.68
N THR A 79 27.49 16.41 -20.43
CA THR A 79 28.29 15.47 -19.63
C THR A 79 27.47 15.02 -18.44
N TYR A 80 27.33 13.71 -18.26
CA TYR A 80 26.63 13.05 -17.14
C TYR A 80 27.67 12.35 -16.29
N THR A 81 27.56 12.52 -14.96
CA THR A 81 28.57 11.98 -14.05
C THR A 81 27.94 11.24 -12.90
N ARG A 82 28.56 10.13 -12.52
CA ARG A 82 28.21 9.37 -11.30
C ARG A 82 29.47 9.05 -10.52
N THR A 83 29.45 9.37 -9.24
CA THR A 83 30.47 8.99 -8.29
C THR A 83 29.87 7.99 -7.31
N LEU A 84 30.47 6.84 -7.24
CA LEU A 84 30.09 5.75 -6.34
C LEU A 84 31.06 5.75 -5.18
N SER A 85 30.54 5.77 -3.97
CA SER A 85 31.36 5.76 -2.75
C SER A 85 30.86 4.65 -1.82
N ARG A 86 31.79 3.91 -1.23
CA ARG A 86 31.47 2.92 -0.22
C ARG A 86 30.96 3.65 1.03
N THR A 87 29.79 3.31 1.52
CA THR A 87 29.27 3.91 2.75
C THR A 87 30.02 3.35 3.96
N ASP A 88 30.39 4.23 4.88
CA ASP A 88 30.98 3.87 6.20
C ASP A 88 29.91 3.29 7.16
N ASP A 89 28.84 2.73 6.64
CA ASP A 89 27.79 2.15 7.46
C ASP A 89 28.28 0.83 8.06
N ALA A 90 28.24 0.75 9.40
CA ALA A 90 28.70 -0.43 10.11
C ALA A 90 27.76 -1.65 9.92
N ALA A 91 26.56 -1.41 9.38
CA ALA A 91 25.56 -2.42 9.11
C ALA A 91 25.75 -3.05 7.71
N ASP A 92 26.18 -2.28 6.71
CA ASP A 92 26.47 -2.78 5.38
C ASP A 92 27.79 -2.20 4.81
N PRO A 93 28.92 -2.93 5.00
CA PRO A 93 30.20 -2.49 4.45
C PRO A 93 30.28 -2.57 2.91
N THR A 94 29.24 -3.07 2.24
CA THR A 94 29.15 -3.14 0.76
C THR A 94 28.20 -2.11 0.19
N ALA A 95 27.45 -1.39 1.02
CA ALA A 95 26.54 -0.34 0.57
C ALA A 95 27.30 0.75 -0.18
N ILE A 96 26.79 1.08 -1.37
CA ILE A 96 27.34 2.07 -2.25
C ILE A 96 26.38 3.26 -2.27
N SER A 97 26.88 4.43 -1.94
CA SER A 97 26.17 5.69 -2.18
C SER A 97 26.54 6.21 -3.54
N THR A 98 25.55 6.63 -4.32
CA THR A 98 25.72 7.17 -5.65
C THR A 98 25.39 8.65 -5.65
N GLU A 99 26.32 9.49 -6.09
CA GLU A 99 26.15 10.95 -6.24
C GLU A 99 26.46 11.39 -7.66
N GLY A 100 25.84 12.47 -8.13
CA GLY A 100 26.10 13.05 -9.45
C GLY A 100 24.82 13.31 -10.25
N GLU A 101 24.98 13.68 -11.53
CA GLU A 101 23.88 13.96 -12.47
C GLU A 101 23.85 12.85 -13.53
N PRO A 102 22.97 11.82 -13.40
CA PRO A 102 22.82 10.78 -14.41
C PRO A 102 22.04 11.28 -15.64
N TYR A 103 22.00 10.47 -16.70
CA TYR A 103 21.21 10.76 -17.90
C TYR A 103 19.71 10.86 -17.60
N VAL A 104 19.17 9.93 -16.79
CA VAL A 104 17.81 10.00 -16.22
C VAL A 104 17.90 9.92 -14.70
N GLU A 105 17.01 10.64 -14.00
CA GLU A 105 16.93 10.60 -12.53
C GLU A 105 16.37 9.28 -12.02
N ASP A 106 15.48 8.66 -12.78
CA ASP A 106 14.83 7.39 -12.48
C ASP A 106 15.03 6.43 -13.67
N ALA A 107 15.81 5.39 -13.46
CA ALA A 107 16.11 4.36 -14.45
C ALA A 107 15.38 3.03 -14.20
N GLU A 108 14.41 2.99 -13.28
CA GLU A 108 13.76 1.76 -12.84
C GLU A 108 13.19 0.94 -14.02
N LEU A 109 12.48 1.59 -14.95
CA LEU A 109 11.98 0.92 -16.15
C LEU A 109 13.09 0.53 -17.12
N ALA A 110 14.17 1.31 -17.20
CA ALA A 110 15.32 0.98 -18.03
C ALA A 110 16.08 -0.25 -17.46
N ASP A 111 16.22 -0.34 -16.15
CA ASP A 111 16.78 -1.51 -15.47
C ASP A 111 15.96 -2.79 -15.76
N LEU A 112 14.65 -2.68 -15.89
CA LEU A 112 13.78 -3.80 -16.20
C LEU A 112 13.81 -4.21 -17.68
N PHE A 113 13.78 -3.24 -18.61
CA PHE A 113 13.43 -3.50 -20.00
C PHE A 113 14.44 -2.99 -21.04
N ALA A 114 15.42 -2.15 -20.65
CA ALA A 114 16.46 -1.66 -21.53
C ALA A 114 17.85 -2.22 -21.22
N PHE A 115 18.14 -2.55 -19.96
CA PHE A 115 19.43 -3.07 -19.51
C PHE A 115 19.34 -4.58 -19.26
N LEU A 116 19.43 -5.37 -20.32
CA LEU A 116 19.12 -6.78 -20.33
C LEU A 116 20.38 -7.63 -20.09
N LEU A 117 20.94 -7.50 -18.89
CA LEU A 117 22.02 -8.34 -18.40
C LEU A 117 21.46 -9.67 -17.83
N GLU A 118 22.34 -10.60 -17.46
CA GLU A 118 21.96 -11.88 -16.84
C GLU A 118 21.15 -11.67 -15.54
N THR A 119 21.51 -10.69 -14.75
CA THR A 119 20.87 -10.36 -13.46
C THR A 119 19.59 -9.51 -13.59
N ASN A 120 19.12 -9.25 -14.82
CA ASN A 120 17.95 -8.44 -15.06
C ASN A 120 16.70 -9.02 -14.40
N GLU A 121 15.98 -8.21 -13.60
CA GLU A 121 14.83 -8.63 -12.80
C GLU A 121 13.69 -9.18 -13.65
N ALA A 122 13.36 -8.55 -14.79
CA ALA A 122 12.29 -9.01 -15.67
C ALA A 122 12.59 -10.39 -16.28
N ARG A 123 13.85 -10.63 -16.70
CA ARG A 123 14.28 -11.95 -17.19
C ARG A 123 14.21 -13.01 -16.10
N GLN A 124 14.62 -12.67 -14.88
CA GLN A 124 14.61 -13.59 -13.74
C GLN A 124 13.19 -13.90 -13.26
N ALA A 125 12.31 -12.91 -13.17
CA ALA A 125 10.92 -13.09 -12.78
C ALA A 125 10.20 -14.11 -13.68
N VAL A 126 10.41 -14.01 -15.00
CA VAL A 126 9.91 -15.01 -15.96
C VAL A 126 10.54 -16.38 -15.72
N ALA A 127 11.86 -16.46 -15.53
CA ALA A 127 12.54 -17.74 -15.30
C ALA A 127 12.09 -18.45 -14.02
N GLN A 128 11.68 -17.68 -12.99
CA GLN A 128 11.17 -18.17 -11.71
C GLN A 128 9.66 -18.43 -11.73
N GLY A 129 8.92 -17.89 -12.69
CA GLY A 129 7.46 -18.00 -12.80
C GLY A 129 6.71 -17.22 -11.73
N THR A 130 7.24 -16.05 -11.36
CA THR A 130 6.60 -15.12 -10.40
C THR A 130 5.49 -14.31 -11.06
N ASP A 131 4.65 -13.65 -10.27
CA ASP A 131 3.61 -12.72 -10.77
C ASP A 131 4.29 -11.55 -11.51
N LEU A 132 3.92 -11.35 -12.78
CA LEU A 132 4.51 -10.33 -13.64
C LEU A 132 3.73 -9.00 -13.60
N ARG A 133 2.62 -8.93 -12.87
CA ARG A 133 1.77 -7.74 -12.81
C ARG A 133 2.53 -6.52 -12.30
N GLU A 134 3.28 -6.67 -11.22
CA GLU A 134 4.03 -5.56 -10.62
C GLU A 134 5.05 -4.98 -11.61
N LEU A 135 5.80 -5.83 -12.31
CA LEU A 135 6.78 -5.39 -13.31
C LEU A 135 6.14 -4.67 -14.49
N ILE A 136 5.04 -5.22 -15.02
CA ILE A 136 4.34 -4.64 -16.17
C ILE A 136 3.65 -3.32 -15.80
N MET A 137 3.12 -3.23 -14.58
CA MET A 137 2.36 -2.07 -14.12
C MET A 137 3.22 -0.99 -13.45
N ARG A 138 4.53 -1.19 -13.35
CA ARG A 138 5.45 -0.26 -12.65
C ARG A 138 5.47 1.15 -13.24
N SER A 139 5.22 1.30 -14.55
CA SER A 139 5.09 2.60 -15.22
C SER A 139 3.75 3.31 -14.93
N VAL A 140 2.78 2.60 -14.35
CA VAL A 140 1.44 3.12 -14.09
C VAL A 140 1.25 3.25 -12.59
N ASP A 141 0.98 4.47 -12.13
CA ASP A 141 0.66 4.74 -10.71
C ASP A 141 -0.72 4.15 -10.35
N THR A 142 -0.75 2.81 -10.20
CA THR A 142 -1.94 2.08 -9.74
C THR A 142 -2.18 2.27 -8.24
N ASP A 143 -1.16 2.62 -7.47
CA ASP A 143 -1.24 2.79 -6.02
C ASP A 143 -2.05 4.02 -5.66
N ALA A 144 -1.90 5.12 -6.41
CA ALA A 144 -2.74 6.30 -6.27
C ALA A 144 -4.23 5.99 -6.55
N LEU A 145 -4.53 5.21 -7.59
CA LEU A 145 -5.90 4.79 -7.91
C LEU A 145 -6.47 3.84 -6.84
N GLN A 146 -5.65 2.95 -6.28
CA GLN A 146 -6.07 2.06 -5.20
C GLN A 146 -6.34 2.84 -3.91
N ALA A 147 -5.50 3.81 -3.57
CA ALA A 147 -5.71 4.68 -2.40
C ALA A 147 -7.00 5.51 -2.53
N GLU A 148 -7.33 5.99 -3.74
CA GLU A 148 -8.59 6.69 -4.01
C GLU A 148 -9.81 5.75 -3.85
N ILE A 149 -9.70 4.49 -4.30
CA ILE A 149 -10.74 3.47 -4.10
C ILE A 149 -10.95 3.20 -2.60
N ASP A 150 -9.88 3.01 -1.84
CA ASP A 150 -9.95 2.72 -0.40
C ASP A 150 -10.58 3.88 0.39
N GLN A 151 -10.28 5.13 0.00
CA GLN A 151 -10.90 6.32 0.57
C GLN A 151 -12.41 6.35 0.28
N LEU A 152 -12.81 6.17 -0.98
CA LEU A 152 -14.22 6.16 -1.38
C LEU A 152 -15.01 5.00 -0.74
N GLU A 153 -14.38 3.85 -0.54
CA GLU A 153 -14.99 2.73 0.20
C GLU A 153 -15.21 3.06 1.68
N SER A 154 -14.32 3.86 2.28
CA SER A 154 -14.49 4.34 3.65
C SER A 154 -15.65 5.33 3.74
N GLU A 155 -15.66 6.33 2.87
CA GLU A 155 -16.75 7.32 2.78
C GLU A 155 -18.11 6.66 2.55
N LYS A 156 -18.15 5.63 1.69
CA LYS A 156 -19.39 4.87 1.45
C LYS A 156 -19.88 4.14 2.71
N ARG A 157 -18.96 3.57 3.51
CA ARG A 157 -19.33 2.87 4.75
C ARG A 157 -19.89 3.82 5.80
N ASP A 158 -19.33 5.03 5.89
CA ASP A 158 -19.83 6.06 6.80
C ASP A 158 -21.23 6.52 6.39
N LEU A 159 -21.47 6.74 5.08
CA LEU A 159 -22.80 7.06 4.56
C LEU A 159 -23.81 5.91 4.75
N ASP A 160 -23.41 4.66 4.54
CA ASP A 160 -24.29 3.50 4.78
C ASP A 160 -24.70 3.45 6.26
N SER A 161 -23.78 3.73 7.21
CA SER A 161 -24.08 3.80 8.65
C SER A 161 -25.05 4.93 9.00
N GLU A 162 -24.89 6.09 8.39
CA GLU A 162 -25.75 7.26 8.62
C GLU A 162 -27.15 7.02 8.05
N ILE A 163 -27.26 6.40 6.88
CA ILE A 163 -28.55 6.00 6.29
C ILE A 163 -29.26 4.97 7.17
N ASP A 164 -28.55 3.98 7.70
CA ASP A 164 -29.12 2.97 8.62
C ASP A 164 -29.69 3.61 9.90
N GLN A 165 -29.04 4.65 10.45
CA GLN A 165 -29.58 5.42 11.57
C GLN A 165 -30.86 6.18 11.21
N LEU A 166 -30.91 6.76 9.99
CA LEU A 166 -32.12 7.43 9.50
C LEU A 166 -33.28 6.46 9.28
N ASP A 167 -33.01 5.24 8.84
CA ASP A 167 -34.03 4.19 8.70
C ASP A 167 -34.65 3.83 10.06
N GLN A 168 -33.85 3.77 11.14
CA GLN A 168 -34.38 3.56 12.50
C GLN A 168 -35.26 4.71 12.99
N LEU A 169 -34.91 5.96 12.63
CA LEU A 169 -35.73 7.12 12.96
C LEU A 169 -37.04 7.14 12.15
N GLU A 170 -37.03 6.74 10.89
CA GLU A 170 -38.23 6.59 10.07
C GLU A 170 -39.20 5.56 10.66
N ASP A 171 -38.67 4.43 11.16
CA ASP A 171 -39.47 3.41 11.82
C ASP A 171 -40.12 3.88 13.14
N ARG A 172 -39.53 4.87 13.83
CA ARG A 172 -40.02 5.44 15.08
C ARG A 172 -41.11 6.51 14.87
N LEU A 173 -41.13 7.19 13.74
CA LEU A 173 -42.05 8.29 13.43
C LEU A 173 -43.55 7.93 13.59
N PRO A 174 -44.04 6.75 13.13
CA PRO A 174 -45.45 6.38 13.32
C PRO A 174 -45.86 6.22 14.81
N ASP A 175 -44.94 5.83 15.66
CA ASP A 175 -45.23 5.68 17.11
C ASP A 175 -45.33 7.07 17.76
N LEU A 176 -44.47 8.02 17.40
CA LEU A 176 -44.57 9.40 17.87
C LEU A 176 -45.86 10.11 17.39
N GLU A 177 -46.24 9.95 16.13
CA GLU A 177 -47.51 10.46 15.58
C GLU A 177 -48.73 9.92 16.32
N LYS A 178 -48.67 8.64 16.69
CA LYS A 178 -49.73 8.01 17.49
C LYS A 178 -49.79 8.59 18.90
N GLU A 179 -48.66 8.76 19.57
CA GLU A 179 -48.56 9.34 20.91
C GLU A 179 -49.09 10.77 20.91
N ARG A 180 -48.73 11.57 19.92
CA ARG A 180 -49.32 12.93 19.72
C ARG A 180 -50.84 12.88 19.61
N THR A 181 -51.38 11.95 18.82
CA THR A 181 -52.82 11.81 18.61
C THR A 181 -53.54 11.44 19.94
N ASP A 182 -52.93 10.53 20.72
CA ASP A 182 -53.46 10.13 22.02
C ASP A 182 -53.44 11.27 23.04
N LEU A 183 -52.36 12.13 23.00
CA LEU A 183 -52.26 13.35 23.81
C LEU A 183 -53.31 14.38 23.40
N ASP A 184 -53.52 14.62 22.09
CA ASP A 184 -54.55 15.55 21.60
C ASP A 184 -55.94 15.15 22.08
N GLY A 185 -56.26 13.84 22.10
CA GLY A 185 -57.52 13.29 22.65
C GLY A 185 -57.68 13.57 24.16
N ARG A 186 -56.62 13.42 24.93
CA ARG A 186 -56.62 13.70 26.37
C ARG A 186 -56.72 15.19 26.69
N ILE A 187 -56.06 16.03 25.91
CA ILE A 187 -56.13 17.50 26.00
C ILE A 187 -57.57 17.96 25.77
N GLU A 188 -58.26 17.42 24.76
CA GLU A 188 -59.64 17.82 24.48
C GLU A 188 -60.61 17.38 25.61
N GLU A 189 -60.43 16.18 26.10
CA GLU A 189 -61.23 15.70 27.25
C GLU A 189 -61.02 16.59 28.50
N GLN A 190 -59.77 16.99 28.77
CA GLN A 190 -59.44 17.79 29.91
C GLN A 190 -59.99 19.24 29.77
N ARG A 191 -60.00 19.81 28.55
CA ARG A 191 -60.62 21.11 28.24
C ARG A 191 -62.12 21.08 28.47
N GLU A 192 -62.82 20.05 28.01
CA GLU A 192 -64.25 19.90 28.24
C GLU A 192 -64.60 19.83 29.72
N GLN A 193 -63.78 19.12 30.53
CA GLN A 193 -63.96 19.05 31.99
C GLN A 193 -63.72 20.38 32.67
N LEU A 194 -62.68 21.15 32.25
CA LEU A 194 -62.38 22.45 32.79
C LEU A 194 -63.52 23.43 32.49
N GLU A 195 -64.01 23.49 31.24
CA GLU A 195 -65.11 24.37 30.86
C GLU A 195 -66.39 24.08 31.64
N ALA A 196 -66.67 22.78 31.91
CA ALA A 196 -67.81 22.40 32.77
C ALA A 196 -67.64 22.89 34.23
N THR A 197 -66.43 22.73 34.80
CA THR A 197 -66.11 23.17 36.15
C THR A 197 -66.15 24.70 36.31
N GLU A 198 -65.66 25.45 35.33
CA GLU A 198 -65.75 26.90 35.26
C GLU A 198 -67.20 27.41 35.16
N ALA A 199 -68.06 26.69 34.42
CA ALA A 199 -69.50 27.03 34.37
C ALA A 199 -70.19 26.81 35.69
N ASP A 200 -69.88 25.70 36.41
CA ASP A 200 -70.39 25.45 37.75
C ASP A 200 -69.90 26.52 38.76
N LEU A 201 -68.65 26.96 38.61
CA LEU A 201 -68.03 28.04 39.40
C LEU A 201 -68.78 29.38 39.21
N GLU A 202 -69.11 29.79 37.98
CA GLU A 202 -69.88 30.99 37.69
C GLU A 202 -71.27 30.94 38.28
N ASP A 203 -71.90 29.77 38.39
CA ASP A 203 -73.23 29.63 38.93
C ASP A 203 -73.23 29.74 40.48
N VAL A 204 -72.23 29.19 41.18
CA VAL A 204 -72.04 29.28 42.62
C VAL A 204 -71.60 30.76 43.02
N ASP A 205 -70.77 31.39 42.21
CA ASP A 205 -70.28 32.79 42.49
C ASP A 205 -71.42 33.85 42.48
N ARG A 206 -72.46 33.61 41.71
CA ARG A 206 -73.65 34.51 41.71
C ARG A 206 -74.43 34.49 42.99
N ASP A 207 -74.37 33.42 43.83
CA ASP A 207 -75.09 33.28 45.10
C ASP A 207 -74.39 33.90 46.33
N VAL A 208 -73.07 34.29 46.20
CA VAL A 208 -72.16 34.68 47.31
C VAL A 208 -71.79 36.15 47.33
N GLU A 209 -72.65 37.08 46.89
CA GLU A 209 -72.33 38.54 46.73
C GLU A 209 -72.15 39.33 48.06
N GLU A 210 -72.22 38.75 49.30
CA GLU A 210 -72.25 39.49 50.58
C GLU A 210 -70.88 39.69 51.26
N THR A 211 -69.74 39.09 50.85
CA THR A 211 -68.41 39.28 51.52
C THR A 211 -67.29 39.52 50.55
N ARG A 212 -67.35 40.61 49.86
CA ARG A 212 -66.48 40.96 48.72
C ARG A 212 -64.98 41.08 49.03
N GLU A 213 -64.60 41.58 50.24
CA GLU A 213 -63.20 41.84 50.63
C GLU A 213 -62.47 40.53 50.96
N GLU A 214 -63.11 39.59 51.68
CA GLU A 214 -62.53 38.27 52.04
C GLU A 214 -62.39 37.36 50.77
N LYS A 215 -63.33 37.53 49.82
CA LYS A 215 -63.29 36.81 48.53
C LYS A 215 -62.15 37.31 47.66
N GLU A 216 -61.92 38.64 47.52
CA GLU A 216 -60.81 39.23 46.74
C GLU A 216 -59.42 38.75 47.29
N GLU A 217 -59.35 38.62 48.66
CA GLU A 217 -58.11 38.06 49.26
C GLU A 217 -57.94 36.53 49.06
N LEU A 218 -59.02 35.78 49.09
CA LEU A 218 -59.00 34.37 48.81
C LEU A 218 -58.69 34.05 47.35
N ASP A 219 -59.33 34.79 46.41
CA ASP A 219 -59.07 34.65 44.99
C ASP A 219 -57.57 34.92 44.63
N ALA A 220 -57.00 35.99 45.23
CA ALA A 220 -55.63 36.34 45.07
C ALA A 220 -54.69 35.26 45.59
N LYS A 221 -55.00 34.61 46.74
CA LYS A 221 -54.20 33.53 47.30
C LYS A 221 -54.34 32.21 46.51
N LEU A 222 -55.51 31.98 45.93
CA LEU A 222 -55.72 30.83 45.03
C LEU A 222 -54.95 30.98 43.71
N ASP A 223 -54.89 32.19 43.16
CA ASP A 223 -54.09 32.50 41.99
C ASP A 223 -52.58 32.34 42.28
N ASP A 224 -52.12 32.85 43.46
CA ASP A 224 -50.74 32.64 43.90
C ASP A 224 -50.41 31.16 44.08
N LEU A 225 -51.33 30.36 44.69
CA LEU A 225 -51.17 28.92 44.86
C LEU A 225 -51.15 28.16 43.53
N SER A 226 -52.06 28.56 42.63
CA SER A 226 -52.08 27.99 41.27
C SER A 226 -50.77 28.24 40.53
N SER A 227 -50.26 29.47 40.61
CA SER A 227 -48.99 29.85 39.98
C SER A 227 -47.80 29.11 40.59
N ALA A 228 -47.77 28.97 41.93
CA ALA A 228 -46.70 28.23 42.63
C ALA A 228 -46.73 26.74 42.30
N ARG A 229 -47.91 26.14 42.24
CA ARG A 229 -48.07 24.73 41.83
C ARG A 229 -47.65 24.50 40.41
N SER A 230 -48.02 25.38 39.47
CA SER A 230 -47.57 25.31 38.07
C SER A 230 -46.05 25.37 37.98
N ALA A 231 -45.44 26.34 38.68
CA ALA A 231 -43.97 26.47 38.68
C ALA A 231 -43.27 25.22 39.27
N ALA A 232 -43.79 24.66 40.37
CA ALA A 232 -43.23 23.45 40.97
C ALA A 232 -43.30 22.23 40.04
N GLU A 233 -44.37 22.12 39.29
CA GLU A 233 -44.53 21.00 38.37
C GLU A 233 -43.71 21.21 37.09
N ASP A 234 -43.58 22.44 36.60
CA ASP A 234 -42.66 22.76 35.49
C ASP A 234 -41.24 22.33 35.81
N THR A 235 -40.80 22.70 37.03
CA THR A 235 -39.48 22.26 37.51
C THR A 235 -39.38 20.74 37.66
N ARG A 236 -40.46 20.04 38.06
CA ARG A 236 -40.49 18.58 38.12
C ARG A 236 -40.38 17.93 36.74
N LEU A 237 -41.03 18.50 35.74
CA LEU A 237 -40.90 18.04 34.34
C LEU A 237 -39.49 18.24 33.81
N ASP A 238 -38.89 19.40 34.09
CA ASP A 238 -37.51 19.68 33.75
C ASP A 238 -36.54 18.69 34.40
N ILE A 239 -36.76 18.36 35.68
CA ILE A 239 -36.03 17.32 36.41
C ILE A 239 -36.20 15.96 35.71
N GLN A 240 -37.41 15.63 35.31
CA GLN A 240 -37.64 14.33 34.61
C GLN A 240 -36.99 14.25 33.27
N SER A 241 -37.00 15.36 32.50
CA SER A 241 -36.32 15.48 31.22
C SER A 241 -34.80 15.35 31.36
N GLU A 242 -34.21 16.10 32.30
CA GLU A 242 -32.77 16.02 32.59
C GLU A 242 -32.35 14.62 33.08
N ARG A 243 -33.19 13.97 33.93
CA ARG A 243 -32.93 12.56 34.36
C ARG A 243 -32.91 11.60 33.18
N LYS A 244 -33.88 11.68 32.26
CA LYS A 244 -33.91 10.86 31.05
C LYS A 244 -32.65 11.10 30.19
N SER A 245 -32.25 12.37 30.02
CA SER A 245 -31.05 12.71 29.28
C SER A 245 -29.77 12.12 29.91
N VAL A 246 -29.67 12.24 31.24
CA VAL A 246 -28.53 11.58 31.97
C VAL A 246 -28.55 10.07 31.84
N GLU A 247 -29.74 9.44 31.86
CA GLU A 247 -29.89 7.99 31.69
C GLU A 247 -29.45 7.57 30.27
N ALA A 248 -29.88 8.27 29.22
CA ALA A 248 -29.46 8.04 27.83
C ALA A 248 -27.94 8.19 27.65
N LEU A 249 -27.35 9.26 28.19
CA LEU A 249 -25.90 9.45 28.15
C LEU A 249 -25.12 8.37 28.92
N ARG A 250 -25.70 7.82 29.97
CA ARG A 250 -25.09 6.69 30.71
C ARG A 250 -25.16 5.39 29.90
N GLU A 251 -26.26 5.15 29.19
CA GLU A 251 -26.37 4.01 28.27
C GLU A 251 -25.36 4.16 27.12
N GLU A 252 -25.24 5.33 26.51
CA GLU A 252 -24.23 5.63 25.48
C GLU A 252 -22.80 5.43 26.02
N LYS A 253 -22.55 5.89 27.25
CA LYS A 253 -21.24 5.63 27.89
C LYS A 253 -20.96 4.15 28.07
N GLU A 254 -21.97 3.35 28.54
CA GLU A 254 -21.82 1.91 28.70
C GLU A 254 -21.55 1.21 27.35
N GLU A 255 -22.17 1.68 26.26
CA GLU A 255 -21.91 1.15 24.92
C GLU A 255 -20.47 1.46 24.46
N VAL A 256 -20.00 2.69 24.63
CA VAL A 256 -18.61 3.07 24.35
C VAL A 256 -17.61 2.33 25.24
N GLU A 257 -17.95 2.06 26.50
CA GLU A 257 -17.13 1.26 27.43
C GLU A 257 -17.11 -0.23 27.03
N ALA A 258 -18.25 -0.78 26.61
CA ALA A 258 -18.33 -2.15 26.11
C ALA A 258 -17.49 -2.34 24.84
N ASP A 259 -17.53 -1.40 23.92
CA ASP A 259 -16.68 -1.38 22.72
C ASP A 259 -15.18 -1.26 23.05
N LEU A 260 -14.83 -0.54 24.12
CA LEU A 260 -13.45 -0.47 24.61
C LEU A 260 -13.00 -1.77 25.30
N ASP A 261 -13.93 -2.51 25.93
CA ASP A 261 -13.64 -3.78 26.63
C ASP A 261 -13.66 -5.01 25.68
N ASP A 262 -14.43 -4.98 24.61
CA ASP A 262 -14.51 -6.07 23.61
C ASP A 262 -13.23 -6.15 22.74
N HIS A 263 -12.39 -5.11 22.76
CA HIS A 263 -11.05 -5.12 22.17
C HIS A 263 -10.03 -5.43 23.29
N PRO A 264 -9.60 -6.70 23.44
CA PRO A 264 -8.83 -7.16 24.60
C PRO A 264 -7.41 -6.57 24.59
N GLY A 265 -7.28 -5.43 25.22
CA GLY A 265 -5.99 -4.76 25.53
C GLY A 265 -5.81 -4.47 27.02
N GLU A 266 -6.83 -4.68 27.88
CA GLU A 266 -6.75 -4.39 29.33
C GLU A 266 -7.54 -5.38 30.19
N GLY A 267 -7.28 -6.66 30.10
CA GLY A 267 -7.89 -7.70 30.97
C GLY A 267 -6.90 -8.67 31.56
N MET A 268 -5.59 -8.47 31.35
CA MET A 268 -4.54 -9.20 32.04
C MET A 268 -3.51 -8.20 32.56
N GLU A 269 -3.65 -7.80 33.81
CA GLU A 269 -2.51 -7.33 34.61
C GLU A 269 -1.59 -8.52 34.77
N GLU A 270 -0.66 -8.67 33.82
CA GLU A 270 0.68 -9.26 33.97
C GLU A 270 1.27 -9.48 32.55
N GLU A 271 2.24 -8.67 32.17
CA GLU A 271 3.18 -8.88 31.05
C GLU A 271 2.67 -8.81 29.59
N ILE A 272 1.80 -7.89 29.22
CA ILE A 272 1.66 -7.53 27.81
C ILE A 272 2.19 -6.11 27.62
N ALA A 273 3.20 -5.99 26.76
CA ALA A 273 3.77 -4.70 26.35
C ALA A 273 2.62 -3.76 25.89
N SER A 274 2.73 -2.48 26.23
CA SER A 274 1.76 -1.49 25.73
C SER A 274 1.77 -1.52 24.18
N PRO A 275 0.65 -1.21 23.48
CA PRO A 275 0.65 -1.16 22.02
C PRO A 275 1.79 -0.31 21.42
N ALA A 276 2.25 0.69 22.13
CA ALA A 276 3.44 1.47 21.75
C ALA A 276 4.74 0.65 21.83
N ALA A 277 4.90 -0.16 22.87
CA ALA A 277 6.06 -1.03 23.01
C ALA A 277 6.02 -2.19 22.00
N GLU A 278 4.83 -2.69 21.65
CA GLU A 278 4.67 -3.71 20.61
C GLU A 278 5.00 -3.16 19.21
N ILE A 279 4.66 -1.89 18.93
CA ILE A 279 5.08 -1.20 17.70
C ILE A 279 6.60 -1.02 17.68
N ASP A 280 7.22 -0.56 18.78
CA ASP A 280 8.66 -0.39 18.88
C ASP A 280 9.41 -1.73 18.71
N ASP A 281 8.83 -2.84 19.24
CA ASP A 281 9.39 -4.19 19.06
C ASP A 281 9.28 -4.64 17.58
N ILE A 282 8.12 -4.42 16.93
CA ILE A 282 7.92 -4.74 15.51
C ILE A 282 8.84 -3.88 14.61
N GLU A 283 9.01 -2.60 14.91
CA GLU A 283 9.95 -1.73 14.17
C GLU A 283 11.39 -2.24 14.28
N SER A 284 11.77 -2.72 15.44
CA SER A 284 13.11 -3.31 15.64
C SER A 284 13.28 -4.64 14.90
N GLU A 285 12.24 -5.49 14.87
CA GLU A 285 12.25 -6.74 14.11
C GLU A 285 12.27 -6.48 12.60
N LEU A 286 11.53 -5.47 12.12
CA LEU A 286 11.55 -5.04 10.72
C LEU A 286 12.93 -4.54 10.28
N GLU A 287 13.59 -3.75 11.11
CA GLU A 287 14.96 -3.29 10.85
C GLU A 287 15.93 -4.48 10.76
N GLU A 288 15.86 -5.44 11.72
CA GLU A 288 16.71 -6.63 11.73
C GLU A 288 16.47 -7.53 10.49
N HIS A 289 15.20 -7.72 10.08
CA HIS A 289 14.88 -8.54 8.91
C HIS A 289 15.29 -7.87 7.60
N ARG A 290 15.12 -6.55 7.47
CA ARG A 290 15.56 -5.78 6.30
C ARG A 290 17.09 -5.83 6.15
N ASP A 291 17.82 -5.66 7.24
CA ASP A 291 19.27 -5.78 7.25
C ASP A 291 19.71 -7.20 6.83
N HIS A 292 19.02 -8.22 7.32
CA HIS A 292 19.32 -9.62 6.98
C HIS A 292 19.00 -9.93 5.51
N VAL A 293 17.90 -9.43 4.96
CA VAL A 293 17.58 -9.54 3.52
C VAL A 293 18.69 -8.93 2.68
N GLN A 294 19.19 -7.77 3.05
CA GLN A 294 20.27 -7.09 2.34
C GLN A 294 21.61 -7.88 2.41
N GLU A 295 21.92 -8.47 3.57
CA GLU A 295 23.09 -9.35 3.73
C GLU A 295 22.97 -10.61 2.83
N LEU A 296 21.79 -11.23 2.78
CA LEU A 296 21.53 -12.38 1.92
C LEU A 296 21.63 -12.03 0.43
N GLU A 297 21.12 -10.88 0.00
CA GLU A 297 21.25 -10.39 -1.38
C GLU A 297 22.71 -10.21 -1.78
N THR A 298 23.51 -9.61 -0.92
CA THR A 298 24.95 -9.49 -1.15
C THR A 298 25.62 -10.84 -1.31
N THR A 299 25.31 -11.79 -0.40
CA THR A 299 25.89 -13.13 -0.42
C THR A 299 25.46 -13.94 -1.64
N ILE A 300 24.19 -13.80 -2.07
CA ILE A 300 23.68 -14.43 -3.29
C ILE A 300 24.42 -13.91 -4.52
N ASN A 301 24.65 -12.60 -4.62
CA ASN A 301 25.40 -11.99 -5.73
C ASN A 301 26.85 -12.44 -5.76
N GLU A 302 27.50 -12.53 -4.58
CA GLU A 302 28.86 -13.07 -4.49
C GLU A 302 28.95 -14.54 -4.94
N LEU A 303 28.00 -15.37 -4.49
CA LEU A 303 27.92 -16.78 -4.89
C LEU A 303 27.69 -16.91 -6.39
N GLN A 304 26.85 -16.08 -6.97
CA GLN A 304 26.58 -16.05 -8.40
C GLN A 304 27.83 -15.71 -9.20
N THR A 305 28.59 -14.71 -8.75
CA THR A 305 29.87 -14.33 -9.36
C THR A 305 30.90 -15.46 -9.30
N ILE A 306 31.00 -16.14 -8.14
CA ILE A 306 31.92 -17.29 -7.96
C ILE A 306 31.48 -18.49 -8.82
N ILE A 307 30.17 -18.74 -8.91
CA ILE A 307 29.62 -19.83 -9.74
C ILE A 307 29.92 -19.54 -11.21
N GLY A 308 29.54 -18.36 -11.74
CA GLY A 308 29.80 -17.99 -13.12
C GLY A 308 31.28 -18.09 -13.47
N PHE A 309 32.17 -17.56 -12.65
CA PHE A 309 33.60 -17.67 -12.87
C PHE A 309 34.14 -19.11 -12.92
N ASN A 310 33.61 -20.03 -12.09
CA ASN A 310 34.04 -21.42 -12.12
C ASN A 310 33.40 -22.23 -13.26
N GLU A 311 32.20 -21.84 -13.70
CA GLU A 311 31.54 -22.38 -14.90
C GLU A 311 32.36 -22.04 -16.14
N ASP A 312 32.74 -20.81 -16.33
CA ASP A 312 33.63 -20.32 -17.41
C ASP A 312 34.95 -21.08 -17.44
N MET A 313 35.47 -21.45 -16.28
CA MET A 313 36.70 -22.27 -16.18
C MET A 313 36.52 -23.72 -16.62
N LEU A 314 35.34 -24.30 -16.43
CA LEU A 314 35.02 -25.69 -16.81
C LEU A 314 34.74 -25.83 -18.31
N GLU A 315 34.17 -24.80 -18.93
CA GLU A 315 33.87 -24.79 -20.37
C GLU A 315 35.10 -24.66 -21.25
N GLY A 316 36.28 -24.50 -20.67
CA GLY A 316 37.55 -24.80 -21.36
C GLY A 316 38.14 -23.68 -22.20
N GLU A 317 37.72 -22.43 -22.00
CA GLU A 317 38.32 -21.27 -22.66
C GLU A 317 39.28 -20.47 -21.77
N SER A 318 40.47 -20.93 -21.75
CA SER A 318 41.74 -20.18 -21.75
C SER A 318 41.94 -18.99 -20.80
N ALA A 319 41.73 -19.13 -19.50
CA ALA A 319 42.47 -18.31 -18.53
C ALA A 319 43.94 -18.74 -18.33
N SER A 320 44.40 -19.75 -19.06
CA SER A 320 45.67 -20.42 -18.77
C SER A 320 46.93 -19.69 -19.24
N THR A 321 46.83 -18.67 -20.08
CA THR A 321 48.01 -18.00 -20.63
C THR A 321 48.36 -16.67 -20.00
N ALA A 322 47.37 -15.85 -19.64
CA ALA A 322 47.58 -14.53 -19.03
C ALA A 322 47.94 -14.65 -17.53
N VAL A 323 47.22 -15.50 -16.77
CA VAL A 323 47.47 -15.74 -15.34
C VAL A 323 48.82 -16.43 -15.09
N LEU A 324 49.25 -17.32 -15.96
CA LEU A 324 50.60 -17.93 -15.90
C LEU A 324 51.71 -16.93 -16.21
N THR A 325 51.41 -15.89 -17.00
CA THR A 325 52.36 -14.81 -17.30
C THR A 325 52.43 -13.80 -16.14
N ALA A 326 51.34 -13.48 -15.49
CA ALA A 326 51.28 -12.60 -14.31
C ALA A 326 51.93 -13.26 -13.06
N LEU A 327 51.63 -14.52 -12.79
CA LEU A 327 52.24 -15.27 -11.71
C LEU A 327 53.75 -15.50 -11.92
N ARG A 328 54.23 -15.58 -13.17
CA ARG A 328 55.66 -15.61 -13.50
C ARG A 328 56.35 -14.26 -13.26
N SER A 329 55.62 -13.17 -13.42
CA SER A 329 56.12 -11.80 -13.16
C SER A 329 56.27 -11.49 -11.67
N ALA A 330 55.36 -12.04 -10.85
CA ALA A 330 55.38 -11.85 -9.38
C ALA A 330 56.39 -12.68 -8.61
N SER A 331 56.89 -13.79 -9.21
CA SER A 331 57.92 -14.64 -8.62
C SER A 331 59.32 -14.27 -9.15
N GLY A 332 59.79 -13.09 -8.73
CA GLY A 332 61.20 -12.72 -8.97
C GLY A 332 62.18 -13.67 -8.36
N LYS A 333 62.77 -14.57 -9.19
CA LYS A 333 64.09 -15.15 -8.95
C LYS A 333 64.81 -15.36 -10.27
N THR A 334 65.83 -14.58 -10.41
CA THR A 334 66.92 -14.67 -11.41
C THR A 334 67.66 -16.00 -11.34
N GLY A 335 68.09 -16.46 -12.55
CA GLY A 335 69.23 -17.37 -12.66
C GLY A 335 69.12 -18.43 -13.74
N VAL A 336 69.60 -18.09 -14.95
CA VAL A 336 70.45 -18.82 -15.87
C VAL A 336 70.32 -20.35 -15.93
N ASP A 337 69.96 -20.91 -17.10
CA ASP A 337 70.82 -21.56 -18.08
C ASP A 337 70.09 -22.01 -19.34
N GLU A 338 70.64 -21.69 -20.45
CA GLU A 338 70.30 -22.20 -21.78
C GLU A 338 70.71 -23.65 -21.89
N ASP A 339 69.88 -24.51 -22.39
CA ASP A 339 70.08 -25.26 -23.64
C ASP A 339 69.01 -26.43 -23.81
N SER A 340 68.56 -26.51 -25.05
CA SER A 340 68.14 -27.74 -25.69
C SER A 340 66.97 -28.57 -25.20
N ASN A 341 65.91 -28.49 -25.94
CA ASN A 341 64.89 -29.50 -26.10
C ASN A 341 63.44 -29.04 -25.87
N ARG A 342 62.99 -28.11 -26.66
CA ARG A 342 61.63 -27.55 -26.56
C ARG A 342 60.72 -27.75 -27.78
N ALA A 343 61.01 -28.76 -28.59
CA ALA A 343 60.12 -29.13 -29.69
C ALA A 343 59.20 -30.34 -29.38
N SER A 344 59.45 -31.09 -28.29
CA SER A 344 58.64 -32.24 -27.94
C SER A 344 57.63 -32.00 -26.79
N ALA A 345 57.74 -30.87 -26.12
CA ALA A 345 56.86 -30.58 -24.96
C ALA A 345 55.56 -29.82 -25.32
N LEU A 346 55.45 -29.31 -26.57
CA LEU A 346 54.26 -28.62 -27.03
C LEU A 346 53.19 -29.54 -27.67
N THR A 347 53.61 -30.77 -28.05
CA THR A 347 52.68 -31.76 -28.61
C THR A 347 52.11 -32.73 -27.58
N ASP A 348 52.69 -32.84 -26.39
CA ASP A 348 52.13 -33.64 -25.28
C ASP A 348 51.08 -32.91 -24.45
N GLN A 349 50.92 -31.60 -24.65
CA GLN A 349 49.84 -30.79 -24.04
C GLN A 349 48.55 -30.79 -24.84
N LEU A 350 48.52 -31.42 -26.00
CA LEU A 350 47.34 -31.57 -26.86
C LEU A 350 46.61 -32.91 -26.65
N VAL A 351 46.99 -33.71 -25.66
CA VAL A 351 46.24 -34.89 -25.26
C VAL A 351 45.42 -34.55 -24.02
N ALA A 352 44.10 -34.57 -24.19
CA ALA A 352 43.09 -34.42 -23.21
C ALA A 352 43.44 -35.05 -21.84
N GLY A 353 43.88 -34.23 -20.91
CA GLY A 353 43.86 -34.53 -19.50
C GLY A 353 42.74 -33.69 -18.89
N SER A 354 41.83 -34.34 -18.21
CA SER A 354 40.70 -33.78 -17.48
C SER A 354 41.09 -32.99 -16.24
N ASP A 355 42.22 -32.31 -16.24
CA ASP A 355 42.75 -31.62 -15.07
C ASP A 355 42.79 -30.10 -15.33
N ALA A 356 41.99 -29.37 -14.60
CA ALA A 356 41.98 -27.88 -14.57
C ALA A 356 42.95 -27.36 -13.52
N ILE A 357 43.47 -26.16 -13.68
CA ILE A 357 44.34 -25.50 -12.70
C ILE A 357 43.49 -24.62 -11.77
N CYS A 358 43.46 -24.96 -10.48
CA CYS A 358 42.79 -24.13 -9.48
C CYS A 358 43.42 -22.73 -9.42
N TRP A 359 42.63 -21.70 -9.75
CA TRP A 359 43.07 -20.31 -9.77
C TRP A 359 43.50 -19.78 -8.41
N THR A 360 42.85 -20.25 -7.32
CA THR A 360 43.13 -19.79 -5.95
C THR A 360 44.48 -20.25 -5.44
N CYS A 361 44.94 -21.40 -5.81
CA CYS A 361 46.20 -21.99 -5.29
C CYS A 361 47.17 -22.45 -6.37
N GLY A 362 46.79 -22.46 -7.64
CA GLY A 362 47.61 -22.86 -8.76
C GLY A 362 47.89 -24.39 -8.86
N SER A 363 47.11 -25.20 -8.15
CA SER A 363 47.25 -26.66 -8.18
C SER A 363 46.40 -27.25 -9.30
N GLU A 364 46.86 -28.36 -9.92
CA GLU A 364 46.04 -29.17 -10.82
C GLU A 364 44.94 -29.88 -10.03
N VAL A 365 43.68 -29.67 -10.45
CA VAL A 365 42.48 -30.25 -9.84
C VAL A 365 41.69 -30.98 -10.91
N GLU A 366 41.17 -32.16 -10.56
CA GLU A 366 40.28 -32.95 -11.44
C GLU A 366 38.98 -32.16 -11.71
N GLN A 367 38.54 -32.06 -12.93
CA GLN A 367 37.32 -31.35 -13.37
C GLN A 367 36.09 -31.75 -12.56
N ASP A 368 35.89 -33.07 -12.31
CA ASP A 368 34.81 -33.60 -11.46
C ASP A 368 34.75 -32.97 -10.05
N ARG A 369 35.88 -32.47 -9.54
CA ARG A 369 35.90 -31.81 -8.23
C ARG A 369 35.45 -30.36 -8.27
N ILE A 370 35.71 -29.69 -9.37
CA ILE A 370 35.22 -28.33 -9.60
C ILE A 370 33.71 -28.38 -9.83
N GLU A 371 33.23 -29.31 -10.65
CA GLU A 371 31.80 -29.55 -10.88
C GLU A 371 31.04 -29.87 -9.56
N ALA A 372 31.59 -30.75 -8.72
CA ALA A 372 30.98 -31.06 -7.43
C ALA A 372 31.00 -29.84 -6.45
N THR A 373 31.95 -28.93 -6.63
CA THR A 373 31.97 -27.67 -5.83
C THR A 373 30.95 -26.70 -6.34
N LEU A 374 30.80 -26.55 -7.64
CA LEU A 374 29.78 -25.73 -8.29
C LEU A 374 28.36 -26.18 -7.92
N GLU A 375 28.10 -27.51 -8.01
CA GLU A 375 26.80 -28.05 -7.58
C GLU A 375 26.48 -27.66 -6.12
N ARG A 376 27.48 -27.70 -5.25
CA ARG A 376 27.31 -27.31 -3.85
C ARG A 376 27.13 -25.81 -3.67
N LEU A 377 27.78 -24.97 -4.46
CA LEU A 377 27.61 -23.50 -4.42
C LEU A 377 26.20 -23.10 -4.94
N ARG A 378 25.73 -23.77 -5.99
CA ARG A 378 24.38 -23.58 -6.49
C ARG A 378 23.32 -24.00 -5.46
N GLU A 379 23.55 -25.13 -4.74
CA GLU A 379 22.68 -25.56 -3.65
C GLU A 379 22.63 -24.53 -2.51
N VAL A 380 23.78 -24.01 -2.08
CA VAL A 380 23.84 -22.97 -1.06
C VAL A 380 23.18 -21.66 -1.51
N ARG A 381 23.38 -21.26 -2.77
CA ARG A 381 22.69 -20.10 -3.33
C ARG A 381 21.17 -20.29 -3.32
N SER A 382 20.67 -21.47 -3.67
CA SER A 382 19.23 -21.77 -3.62
C SER A 382 18.68 -21.68 -2.19
N GLU A 383 19.43 -22.17 -1.20
CA GLU A 383 19.06 -22.06 0.22
C GLU A 383 18.93 -20.58 0.65
N TYR A 384 19.85 -19.71 0.22
CA TYR A 384 19.79 -18.28 0.54
C TYR A 384 18.66 -17.55 -0.18
N PHE A 385 18.31 -17.97 -1.41
CA PHE A 385 17.12 -17.44 -2.09
C PHE A 385 15.83 -17.80 -1.36
N GLU A 386 15.70 -19.03 -0.88
CA GLU A 386 14.56 -19.48 -0.09
C GLU A 386 14.49 -18.71 1.24
N GLU A 387 15.63 -18.51 1.90
CA GLU A 387 15.71 -17.76 3.17
C GLU A 387 15.34 -16.28 2.98
N ARG A 388 15.86 -15.64 1.91
CA ARG A 388 15.48 -14.25 1.57
C ARG A 388 13.97 -14.11 1.28
N SER A 389 13.40 -15.06 0.54
CA SER A 389 11.96 -15.04 0.25
C SER A 389 11.14 -15.17 1.54
N SER A 390 11.52 -16.07 2.45
CA SER A 390 10.86 -16.23 3.74
C SER A 390 10.93 -14.96 4.59
N LEU A 391 12.09 -14.29 4.60
CA LEU A 391 12.24 -13.03 5.35
C LEU A 391 11.43 -11.88 4.76
N ARG A 392 11.27 -11.80 3.44
CA ARG A 392 10.40 -10.81 2.82
C ARG A 392 8.94 -11.06 3.19
N ASP A 393 8.48 -12.30 3.16
CA ASP A 393 7.13 -12.66 3.59
C ASP A 393 6.92 -12.30 5.08
N GLU A 394 7.94 -12.48 5.93
CA GLU A 394 7.91 -12.09 7.35
C GLU A 394 7.87 -10.55 7.53
N ILE A 395 8.58 -9.81 6.71
CA ILE A 395 8.53 -8.34 6.67
C ILE A 395 7.11 -7.87 6.34
N ASP A 396 6.49 -8.39 5.28
CA ASP A 396 5.14 -8.03 4.86
C ASP A 396 4.11 -8.35 5.96
N GLU A 397 4.28 -9.48 6.66
CA GLU A 397 3.42 -9.86 7.78
C GLU A 397 3.58 -8.90 8.98
N LEU A 398 4.83 -8.52 9.32
CA LEU A 398 5.12 -7.56 10.39
C LEU A 398 4.59 -6.15 10.07
N GLU A 399 4.73 -5.68 8.84
CA GLU A 399 4.19 -4.38 8.39
C GLU A 399 2.68 -4.35 8.47
N SER A 400 2.02 -5.41 8.02
CA SER A 400 0.57 -5.57 8.11
C SER A 400 0.10 -5.57 9.57
N ARG A 401 0.83 -6.28 10.45
CA ARG A 401 0.54 -6.31 11.89
C ARG A 401 0.75 -4.95 12.55
N LYS A 402 1.82 -4.24 12.21
CA LYS A 402 2.07 -2.87 12.69
C LYS A 402 0.91 -1.94 12.34
N LYS A 403 0.49 -1.95 11.06
CA LYS A 403 -0.63 -1.13 10.57
C LYS A 403 -1.95 -1.47 11.28
N GLU A 404 -2.19 -2.74 11.59
CA GLU A 404 -3.36 -3.17 12.36
C GLU A 404 -3.33 -2.62 13.79
N ILE A 405 -2.19 -2.72 14.49
CA ILE A 405 -2.02 -2.19 15.86
C ILE A 405 -2.17 -0.67 15.88
N GLU A 406 -1.58 0.04 14.93
CA GLU A 406 -1.72 1.50 14.79
C GLU A 406 -3.18 1.92 14.57
N SER A 407 -3.91 1.20 13.73
CA SER A 407 -5.34 1.43 13.49
C SER A 407 -6.17 1.21 14.76
N GLN A 408 -5.95 0.08 15.45
CA GLN A 408 -6.62 -0.23 16.71
C GLN A 408 -6.33 0.81 17.79
N ARG A 409 -5.07 1.28 17.88
CA ARG A 409 -4.69 2.36 18.81
C ARG A 409 -5.44 3.65 18.51
N HIS A 410 -5.53 4.03 17.23
CA HIS A 410 -6.23 5.25 16.84
C HIS A 410 -7.73 5.19 17.16
N GLN A 411 -8.39 4.07 16.85
CA GLN A 411 -9.79 3.84 17.21
C GLN A 411 -10.02 3.90 18.72
N ARG A 412 -9.12 3.27 19.50
CA ARG A 412 -9.20 3.32 20.97
C ARG A 412 -9.03 4.74 21.52
N GLU A 413 -8.09 5.52 20.97
CA GLU A 413 -7.91 6.93 21.36
C GLU A 413 -9.16 7.78 21.04
N GLN A 414 -9.84 7.52 19.92
CA GLN A 414 -11.09 8.16 19.57
C GLN A 414 -12.20 7.80 20.57
N ARG A 415 -12.43 6.51 20.85
CA ARG A 415 -13.43 6.05 21.84
C ARG A 415 -13.16 6.60 23.24
N GLN A 416 -11.89 6.69 23.65
CA GLN A 416 -11.53 7.31 24.93
C GLN A 416 -11.81 8.83 24.98
N ARG A 417 -11.72 9.53 23.85
CA ARG A 417 -12.10 10.96 23.77
C ARG A 417 -13.62 11.11 23.87
N GLU A 418 -14.36 10.28 23.14
CA GLU A 418 -15.80 10.23 23.15
C GLU A 418 -16.33 9.94 24.57
N ARG A 419 -15.84 8.90 25.23
CA ARG A 419 -16.19 8.61 26.63
C ARG A 419 -15.96 9.81 27.55
N ARG A 420 -14.83 10.50 27.41
CA ARG A 420 -14.54 11.68 28.25
C ARG A 420 -15.50 12.85 27.98
N ASN A 421 -15.93 13.02 26.75
CA ASN A 421 -16.90 14.05 26.39
C ASN A 421 -18.27 13.73 27.00
N ILE A 422 -18.71 12.47 26.89
CA ILE A 422 -19.96 12.00 27.51
C ILE A 422 -19.89 12.14 29.04
N GLU A 423 -18.77 11.78 29.69
CA GLU A 423 -18.58 11.98 31.12
C GLU A 423 -18.71 13.44 31.56
N ALA A 424 -18.12 14.36 30.79
CA ALA A 424 -18.21 15.79 31.07
C ALA A 424 -19.65 16.30 30.90
N GLU A 425 -20.38 15.82 29.91
CA GLU A 425 -21.78 16.17 29.70
C GLU A 425 -22.69 15.63 30.80
N ILE A 426 -22.45 14.39 31.25
CA ILE A 426 -23.16 13.84 32.42
C ILE A 426 -22.93 14.70 33.65
N GLU A 427 -21.68 15.07 33.97
CA GLU A 427 -21.39 15.97 35.12
C GLU A 427 -22.12 17.32 35.02
N ASP A 428 -22.15 17.94 33.85
CA ASP A 428 -22.84 19.20 33.64
C ASP A 428 -24.37 19.06 33.83
N ARG A 429 -24.98 17.98 33.34
CA ARG A 429 -26.40 17.68 33.49
C ARG A 429 -26.77 17.30 34.91
N GLU A 430 -25.95 16.53 35.61
CA GLU A 430 -26.13 16.22 37.03
C GLU A 430 -26.09 17.47 37.89
N ALA A 431 -25.17 18.42 37.59
CA ALA A 431 -25.13 19.69 38.30
C ALA A 431 -26.38 20.57 38.05
N ARG A 432 -26.95 20.50 36.85
CA ARG A 432 -28.23 21.16 36.54
C ARG A 432 -29.36 20.50 37.30
N LEU A 433 -29.38 19.19 37.35
CA LEU A 433 -30.38 18.39 38.04
C LEU A 433 -30.39 18.71 39.54
N ASP A 434 -29.24 18.81 40.21
CA ASP A 434 -29.12 19.24 41.61
C ASP A 434 -29.70 20.65 41.85
N ASN A 435 -29.50 21.58 40.90
CA ASN A 435 -30.05 22.93 41.00
C ASN A 435 -31.59 22.94 40.85
N LEU A 436 -32.11 22.17 39.86
CA LEU A 436 -33.56 22.06 39.67
C LEU A 436 -34.23 21.34 40.81
N GLU A 437 -33.61 20.34 41.43
CA GLU A 437 -34.14 19.66 42.63
C GLU A 437 -34.20 20.61 43.80
N ALA A 438 -33.23 21.46 44.04
CA ALA A 438 -33.25 22.49 45.08
C ALA A 438 -34.34 23.54 44.82
N GLU A 439 -34.50 23.98 43.57
CA GLU A 439 -35.57 24.93 43.17
C GLU A 439 -36.96 24.30 43.37
N CYS A 440 -37.13 23.02 43.05
CA CYS A 440 -38.36 22.30 43.27
C CYS A 440 -38.71 22.19 44.76
N GLU A 441 -37.73 21.90 45.64
CA GLU A 441 -37.94 21.87 47.11
C GLU A 441 -38.39 23.27 47.65
N ASP A 442 -37.80 24.36 47.14
CA ASP A 442 -38.19 25.71 47.54
C ASP A 442 -39.64 26.03 47.10
N LEU A 443 -39.99 25.68 45.84
CA LEU A 443 -41.33 25.87 45.29
C LEU A 443 -42.38 24.99 46.03
N GLU A 444 -42.06 23.76 46.40
CA GLU A 444 -42.93 22.89 47.19
C GLU A 444 -43.19 23.45 48.60
N ALA A 445 -42.17 24.07 49.20
CA ALA A 445 -42.35 24.74 50.50
C ALA A 445 -43.25 25.99 50.39
N ASP A 446 -43.13 26.75 49.28
CA ASP A 446 -44.01 27.89 49.02
C ASP A 446 -45.47 27.45 48.82
N VAL A 447 -45.68 26.33 48.09
CA VAL A 447 -47.01 25.72 47.90
C VAL A 447 -47.60 25.32 49.21
N GLU A 448 -46.87 24.62 50.15
CA GLU A 448 -47.34 24.25 51.48
C GLU A 448 -47.71 25.46 52.34
N ALA A 449 -46.91 26.53 52.25
CA ALA A 449 -47.21 27.77 52.97
C ALA A 449 -48.51 28.44 52.45
N LEU A 450 -48.67 28.53 51.13
CA LEU A 450 -49.87 29.11 50.50
C LEU A 450 -51.13 28.22 50.78
N GLU A 451 -50.98 26.88 50.78
CA GLU A 451 -52.06 25.98 51.15
C GLU A 451 -52.55 26.23 52.59
N THR A 452 -51.62 26.46 53.51
CA THR A 452 -51.94 26.76 54.92
C THR A 452 -52.65 28.11 55.02
N GLU A 453 -52.22 29.12 54.30
CA GLU A 453 -52.88 30.45 54.29
C GLU A 453 -54.32 30.40 53.73
N VAL A 454 -54.47 29.58 52.63
CA VAL A 454 -55.80 29.36 52.04
C VAL A 454 -56.70 28.58 52.97
N GLU A 455 -56.18 27.57 53.73
CA GLU A 455 -56.94 26.81 54.74
C GLU A 455 -57.40 27.71 55.90
N GLU A 456 -56.56 28.65 56.38
CA GLU A 456 -56.91 29.58 57.41
C GLU A 456 -58.05 30.55 56.98
N LEU A 457 -58.09 30.95 55.69
CA LEU A 457 -59.18 31.78 55.13
C LEU A 457 -60.48 30.97 54.90
N GLN A 458 -60.41 29.60 54.93
CA GLN A 458 -61.54 28.71 54.73
C GLN A 458 -62.47 28.46 55.89
N GLU A 459 -62.23 28.98 57.11
CA GLU A 459 -63.11 28.76 58.25
C GLU A 459 -64.49 29.49 58.12
N GLY A 460 -64.86 30.01 56.92
CA GLY A 460 -66.15 30.54 56.52
C GLY A 460 -66.98 29.54 55.66
N ASP A 461 -68.24 29.98 55.31
CA ASP A 461 -69.29 29.21 54.57
C ASP A 461 -69.01 28.98 53.06
N TYR A 462 -67.69 28.86 52.58
CA TYR A 462 -67.24 28.86 51.18
C TYR A 462 -66.76 27.52 50.71
N SER A 463 -67.05 26.44 51.38
CA SER A 463 -66.49 25.11 51.10
C SER A 463 -66.74 24.60 49.66
N GLU A 464 -67.92 24.83 49.08
CA GLU A 464 -68.30 24.38 47.77
C GLU A 464 -67.62 25.17 46.63
N LEU A 465 -67.49 26.48 46.77
CA LEU A 465 -66.80 27.39 45.88
C LEU A 465 -65.29 26.99 45.79
N LEU A 466 -64.72 26.72 46.93
CA LEU A 466 -63.31 26.36 47.08
C LEU A 466 -62.99 25.01 46.48
N ASP A 467 -63.86 24.01 46.67
CA ASP A 467 -63.69 22.69 46.08
C ASP A 467 -63.73 22.74 44.53
N LEU A 468 -64.59 23.64 43.96
CA LEU A 468 -64.64 23.88 42.51
C LEU A 468 -63.39 24.62 42.03
N HIS A 469 -62.90 25.63 42.77
CA HIS A 469 -61.62 26.29 42.40
C HIS A 469 -60.42 25.31 42.43
N LYS A 470 -60.34 24.49 43.46
CA LYS A 470 -59.30 23.43 43.52
C LYS A 470 -59.42 22.47 42.36
N GLN A 471 -60.61 22.09 41.95
CA GLN A 471 -60.85 21.20 40.82
C GLN A 471 -60.49 21.87 39.49
N ALA A 472 -60.88 23.15 39.31
CA ALA A 472 -60.51 23.91 38.09
C ALA A 472 -58.98 24.09 37.96
N ASN A 473 -58.32 24.50 39.05
CA ASN A 473 -56.88 24.65 39.10
C ASN A 473 -56.14 23.32 38.83
N GLN A 474 -56.67 22.18 39.31
CA GLN A 474 -56.11 20.86 39.05
C GLN A 474 -56.26 20.50 37.56
N LEU A 475 -57.42 20.80 36.96
CA LEU A 475 -57.67 20.51 35.55
C LEU A 475 -56.84 21.42 34.63
N GLU A 476 -56.68 22.73 34.96
CA GLU A 476 -55.76 23.65 34.24
C GLU A 476 -54.33 23.14 34.26
N PHE A 477 -53.90 22.71 35.44
CA PHE A 477 -52.58 22.15 35.65
C PHE A 477 -52.35 20.87 34.81
N GLU A 478 -53.26 19.90 34.89
CA GLU A 478 -53.16 18.70 34.06
C GLU A 478 -53.19 19.03 32.55
N LEU A 479 -53.99 20.01 32.15
CA LEU A 479 -54.06 20.52 30.78
C LEU A 479 -52.73 21.11 30.36
N GLY A 480 -52.12 21.96 31.18
CA GLY A 480 -50.80 22.55 30.92
C GLY A 480 -49.71 21.49 30.77
N ARG A 481 -49.74 20.43 31.58
CA ARG A 481 -48.81 19.31 31.48
C ARG A 481 -48.98 18.56 30.15
N LEU A 482 -50.22 18.19 29.80
CA LEU A 482 -50.49 17.47 28.55
C LEU A 482 -50.12 18.29 27.30
N GLN A 483 -50.32 19.60 27.37
CA GLN A 483 -49.92 20.51 26.27
C GLN A 483 -48.41 20.54 26.06
N ARG A 484 -47.60 20.50 27.14
CA ARG A 484 -46.16 20.42 27.05
C ARG A 484 -45.66 19.07 26.58
N GLU A 485 -46.21 17.98 27.13
CA GLU A 485 -45.90 16.62 26.61
C GLU A 485 -46.16 16.56 25.11
N ARG A 486 -47.24 17.16 24.63
CA ARG A 486 -47.57 17.22 23.20
C ARG A 486 -46.57 18.06 22.40
N GLU A 487 -46.13 19.22 22.93
CA GLU A 487 -45.13 20.09 22.31
C GLU A 487 -43.77 19.43 22.22
N GLU A 488 -43.33 18.68 23.24
CA GLU A 488 -42.14 17.86 23.23
C GLU A 488 -42.20 16.80 22.10
N ILE A 489 -43.34 16.10 21.93
CA ILE A 489 -43.53 15.11 20.86
C ILE A 489 -43.58 15.81 19.50
N ASP A 490 -44.19 16.98 19.35
CA ASP A 490 -44.16 17.72 18.10
C ASP A 490 -42.72 18.13 17.72
N ASP A 491 -41.92 18.63 18.66
CA ASP A 491 -40.52 18.97 18.46
C ASP A 491 -39.69 17.74 18.07
N GLU A 492 -39.95 16.58 18.68
CA GLU A 492 -39.29 15.33 18.33
C GLU A 492 -39.66 14.90 16.89
N ILE A 493 -40.94 14.98 16.51
CA ILE A 493 -41.42 14.68 15.15
C ILE A 493 -40.75 15.64 14.14
N ASP A 494 -40.74 16.95 14.41
CA ASP A 494 -40.15 17.95 13.53
C ASP A 494 -38.62 17.68 13.36
N SER A 495 -37.94 17.30 14.43
CA SER A 495 -36.52 16.95 14.41
C SER A 495 -36.27 15.69 13.56
N VAL A 496 -37.11 14.65 13.72
CA VAL A 496 -37.00 13.42 12.91
C VAL A 496 -37.31 13.71 11.44
N GLU A 497 -38.38 14.47 11.13
CA GLU A 497 -38.70 14.85 9.76
C GLU A 497 -37.61 15.69 9.10
N ALA A 498 -36.98 16.64 9.83
CA ALA A 498 -35.84 17.41 9.35
C ALA A 498 -34.67 16.52 8.97
N ARG A 499 -34.30 15.54 9.82
CA ARG A 499 -33.24 14.59 9.54
C ARG A 499 -33.56 13.64 8.38
N LEU A 500 -34.82 13.22 8.24
CA LEU A 500 -35.25 12.39 7.11
C LEU A 500 -35.17 13.14 5.76
N THR A 501 -35.26 14.47 5.74
CA THR A 501 -35.02 15.25 4.50
C THR A 501 -33.58 15.15 4.01
N GLU A 502 -32.61 14.88 4.87
CA GLU A 502 -31.19 14.71 4.52
C GLU A 502 -30.97 13.36 3.83
N ARG A 503 -31.81 12.35 4.09
CA ARG A 503 -31.67 10.99 3.54
C ARG A 503 -31.59 10.96 2.01
N GLU A 504 -32.40 11.76 1.32
CA GLU A 504 -32.35 11.80 -0.16
C GLU A 504 -31.00 12.30 -0.68
N GLN A 505 -30.33 13.20 0.08
CA GLN A 505 -29.00 13.70 -0.27
C GLN A 505 -27.91 12.66 0.00
N LEU A 506 -27.98 11.97 1.13
CA LEU A 506 -27.05 10.89 1.48
C LEU A 506 -27.17 9.72 0.50
N ASP A 507 -28.41 9.33 0.13
CA ASP A 507 -28.64 8.32 -0.90
C ASP A 507 -28.10 8.72 -2.28
N ALA A 508 -28.17 10.01 -2.62
CA ALA A 508 -27.61 10.53 -3.87
C ALA A 508 -26.06 10.48 -3.84
N GLN A 509 -25.44 10.91 -2.74
CA GLN A 509 -23.99 10.86 -2.54
C GLN A 509 -23.48 9.42 -2.58
N ARG A 510 -24.16 8.49 -1.88
CA ARG A 510 -23.83 7.07 -1.92
C ARG A 510 -23.85 6.48 -3.33
N LYS A 511 -24.82 6.86 -4.14
CA LYS A 511 -24.92 6.42 -5.54
C LYS A 511 -23.81 7.03 -6.39
N GLU A 512 -23.43 8.28 -6.16
CA GLU A 512 -22.32 8.94 -6.84
C GLU A 512 -21.00 8.22 -6.53
N ILE A 513 -20.69 8.01 -5.26
CA ILE A 513 -19.50 7.25 -4.83
C ILE A 513 -19.51 5.82 -5.42
N GLN A 514 -20.67 5.15 -5.41
CA GLN A 514 -20.78 3.81 -6.01
C GLN A 514 -20.48 3.81 -7.52
N SER A 515 -20.86 4.87 -8.23
CA SER A 515 -20.56 5.04 -9.65
C SER A 515 -19.08 5.27 -9.87
N GLU A 516 -18.49 6.14 -9.06
CA GLU A 516 -17.06 6.50 -9.10
C GLU A 516 -16.15 5.28 -8.81
N LEU A 517 -16.49 4.50 -7.79
CA LEU A 517 -15.83 3.23 -7.49
C LEU A 517 -15.88 2.26 -8.68
N THR A 518 -17.03 2.18 -9.37
CA THR A 518 -17.19 1.31 -10.54
C THR A 518 -16.33 1.80 -11.70
N ASP A 519 -16.26 3.11 -11.90
CA ASP A 519 -15.47 3.73 -12.97
C ASP A 519 -13.95 3.59 -12.71
N LEU A 520 -13.49 3.78 -11.46
CA LEU A 520 -12.10 3.61 -11.07
C LEU A 520 -11.63 2.15 -11.24
N ARG A 521 -12.40 1.20 -10.73
CA ARG A 521 -12.11 -0.23 -10.90
C ARG A 521 -12.08 -0.63 -12.37
N GLY A 522 -13.05 -0.19 -13.16
CA GLY A 522 -13.06 -0.42 -14.60
C GLY A 522 -11.94 0.32 -15.35
N ARG A 523 -11.36 1.38 -14.77
CA ARG A 523 -10.18 2.05 -15.31
C ARG A 523 -8.93 1.22 -15.09
N ILE A 524 -8.71 0.71 -13.88
CA ILE A 524 -7.59 -0.20 -13.57
C ILE A 524 -7.64 -1.42 -14.48
N GLU A 525 -8.79 -2.07 -14.59
CA GLU A 525 -9.00 -3.25 -15.45
C GLU A 525 -8.62 -2.97 -16.92
N ARG A 526 -9.07 -1.85 -17.48
CA ARG A 526 -8.72 -1.45 -18.86
C ARG A 526 -7.23 -1.17 -19.04
N ILE A 527 -6.58 -0.57 -18.05
CA ILE A 527 -5.13 -0.31 -18.10
C ILE A 527 -4.38 -1.64 -18.09
N GLU A 528 -4.76 -2.57 -17.21
CA GLU A 528 -4.19 -3.92 -17.13
C GLU A 528 -4.38 -4.71 -18.44
N GLU A 529 -5.59 -4.69 -19.02
CA GLU A 529 -5.87 -5.36 -20.29
C GLU A 529 -5.06 -4.74 -21.44
N GLN A 530 -4.99 -3.41 -21.50
CA GLN A 530 -4.21 -2.72 -22.53
C GLN A 530 -2.72 -3.06 -22.42
N ALA A 531 -2.15 -3.03 -21.23
CA ALA A 531 -0.75 -3.37 -21.01
C ALA A 531 -0.46 -4.82 -21.45
N ILE A 532 -1.31 -5.77 -21.07
CA ILE A 532 -1.18 -7.18 -21.50
C ILE A 532 -1.28 -7.31 -23.02
N ASP A 533 -2.22 -6.65 -23.67
CA ASP A 533 -2.38 -6.70 -25.12
C ASP A 533 -1.13 -6.17 -25.84
N GLU A 534 -0.55 -5.05 -25.37
CA GLU A 534 0.68 -4.46 -25.92
C GLU A 534 1.87 -5.41 -25.74
N PHE A 535 2.07 -5.96 -24.54
CA PHE A 535 3.10 -6.96 -24.29
C PHE A 535 2.93 -8.19 -25.19
N ASN A 536 1.72 -8.71 -25.32
CA ASN A 536 1.44 -9.88 -26.16
C ASN A 536 1.79 -9.66 -27.63
N VAL A 537 1.46 -8.48 -28.18
CA VAL A 537 1.79 -8.12 -29.56
C VAL A 537 3.31 -8.07 -29.76
N HIS A 538 4.04 -7.45 -28.83
CA HIS A 538 5.49 -7.34 -28.93
C HIS A 538 6.21 -8.66 -28.66
N MET A 539 5.74 -9.48 -27.70
CA MET A 539 6.30 -10.82 -27.48
C MET A 539 6.14 -11.72 -28.72
N GLU A 540 5.00 -11.67 -29.40
CA GLU A 540 4.78 -12.41 -30.64
C GLU A 540 5.76 -11.96 -31.72
N THR A 541 5.97 -10.67 -31.89
CA THR A 541 6.92 -10.08 -32.86
C THR A 541 8.36 -10.49 -32.56
N VAL A 542 8.81 -10.37 -31.30
CA VAL A 542 10.18 -10.73 -30.90
C VAL A 542 10.41 -12.24 -31.04
N LEU A 543 9.43 -13.06 -30.67
CA LEU A 543 9.53 -14.52 -30.81
C LEU A 543 9.60 -14.96 -32.28
N GLU A 544 8.86 -14.30 -33.18
CA GLU A 544 8.93 -14.55 -34.62
C GLU A 544 10.32 -14.21 -35.19
N LEU A 545 10.95 -13.11 -34.73
CA LEU A 545 12.30 -12.75 -35.12
C LEU A 545 13.34 -13.78 -34.69
N LEU A 546 13.18 -14.32 -33.48
CA LEU A 546 14.06 -15.35 -32.96
C LEU A 546 13.87 -16.71 -33.61
N ASP A 547 12.76 -16.96 -34.31
CA ASP A 547 12.42 -18.25 -35.00
C ASP A 547 12.76 -19.50 -34.16
N TYR A 548 12.36 -19.48 -32.87
CA TYR A 548 12.73 -20.52 -31.91
C TYR A 548 11.88 -21.78 -32.11
N ALA A 549 12.51 -22.86 -32.62
CA ALA A 549 11.80 -24.03 -33.13
C ALA A 549 10.89 -24.76 -32.10
N ASN A 550 11.21 -24.62 -30.80
CA ASN A 550 10.53 -25.37 -29.74
C ASN A 550 9.39 -24.56 -29.07
N ILE A 551 9.38 -23.23 -29.20
CA ILE A 551 8.37 -22.33 -28.62
C ILE A 551 7.55 -21.76 -29.77
N ALA A 552 6.26 -22.09 -29.81
CA ALA A 552 5.35 -21.64 -30.85
C ALA A 552 4.66 -20.31 -30.51
N ARG A 553 4.45 -20.03 -29.24
CA ARG A 553 3.82 -18.81 -28.76
C ARG A 553 4.11 -18.59 -27.29
N ILE A 554 4.22 -17.33 -26.91
CA ILE A 554 4.28 -16.85 -25.53
C ILE A 554 3.20 -15.78 -25.41
N TRP A 555 2.41 -15.81 -24.32
CA TRP A 555 1.43 -14.75 -24.07
C TRP A 555 1.13 -14.60 -22.56
N LEU A 556 0.70 -13.43 -22.17
CA LEU A 556 0.21 -13.08 -20.84
C LEU A 556 -1.31 -13.20 -20.79
N GLU A 557 -1.83 -13.70 -19.68
CA GLU A 557 -3.26 -13.73 -19.39
C GLU A 557 -3.51 -13.11 -18.02
N ARG A 558 -4.48 -12.18 -17.94
CA ARG A 558 -4.97 -11.63 -16.70
C ARG A 558 -5.90 -12.62 -16.02
N ARG A 559 -5.63 -12.92 -14.77
CA ARG A 559 -6.48 -13.79 -13.96
C ARG A 559 -6.77 -13.16 -12.61
N GLU A 560 -8.03 -13.18 -12.18
CA GLU A 560 -8.40 -12.79 -10.83
C GLU A 560 -8.25 -13.96 -9.86
N THR A 561 -7.52 -13.75 -8.80
CA THR A 561 -7.37 -14.70 -7.70
C THR A 561 -7.88 -14.08 -6.42
N GLN A 562 -8.43 -14.91 -5.52
CA GLN A 562 -8.83 -14.46 -4.19
C GLN A 562 -7.68 -14.71 -3.22
N VAL A 563 -7.05 -13.64 -2.79
CA VAL A 563 -6.02 -13.67 -1.76
C VAL A 563 -6.65 -13.37 -0.41
N GLN A 564 -6.23 -14.05 0.64
CA GLN A 564 -6.72 -13.82 1.96
C GLN A 564 -5.84 -12.76 2.64
N GLU A 565 -6.35 -11.53 2.72
CA GLU A 565 -5.74 -10.46 3.51
C GLU A 565 -6.42 -10.40 4.88
N GLY A 566 -5.72 -10.88 5.91
CA GLY A 566 -6.27 -11.00 7.26
C GLY A 566 -7.53 -11.88 7.32
N ARG A 567 -8.68 -11.31 7.69
CA ARG A 567 -9.98 -12.02 7.74
C ARG A 567 -10.83 -11.86 6.47
N ARG A 568 -10.40 -11.08 5.48
CA ARG A 568 -11.15 -10.80 4.25
C ARG A 568 -10.50 -11.50 3.07
N LYS A 569 -11.32 -11.88 2.10
CA LYS A 569 -10.86 -12.33 0.80
C LYS A 569 -10.92 -11.14 -0.15
N VAL A 570 -9.76 -10.72 -0.65
CA VAL A 570 -9.63 -9.65 -1.63
C VAL A 570 -9.37 -10.27 -2.99
N ALA A 571 -10.04 -9.77 -4.01
CA ALA A 571 -9.75 -10.16 -5.39
C ALA A 571 -8.47 -9.43 -5.82
N LYS A 572 -7.43 -10.19 -6.17
CA LYS A 572 -6.17 -9.66 -6.69
C LYS A 572 -6.01 -10.10 -8.15
N SER A 573 -5.66 -9.16 -9.00
CA SER A 573 -5.29 -9.43 -10.38
C SER A 573 -3.85 -9.95 -10.42
N VAL A 574 -3.61 -11.05 -11.13
CA VAL A 574 -2.30 -11.63 -11.39
C VAL A 574 -2.12 -11.83 -12.88
N PHE A 575 -0.89 -11.71 -13.37
CA PHE A 575 -0.56 -11.90 -14.77
C PHE A 575 0.25 -13.18 -14.93
N ASP A 576 -0.41 -14.19 -15.48
CA ASP A 576 0.19 -15.49 -15.73
C ASP A 576 0.81 -15.53 -17.14
N LEU A 577 2.04 -16.00 -17.25
CA LEU A 577 2.71 -16.22 -18.53
C LEU A 577 2.50 -17.65 -19.01
N HIS A 578 2.00 -17.80 -20.22
CA HIS A 578 1.71 -19.05 -20.87
C HIS A 578 2.66 -19.30 -22.03
N VAL A 579 3.12 -20.53 -22.20
CA VAL A 579 4.02 -20.94 -23.28
C VAL A 579 3.42 -22.11 -24.06
N ILE A 580 3.28 -21.95 -25.37
CA ILE A 580 2.94 -23.06 -26.26
C ILE A 580 4.20 -23.62 -26.88
N ARG A 581 4.44 -24.91 -26.67
CA ARG A 581 5.53 -25.64 -27.30
C ARG A 581 5.07 -26.37 -28.55
N SER A 582 5.98 -26.48 -29.51
CA SER A 582 5.81 -27.30 -30.71
C SER A 582 6.66 -28.56 -30.61
N THR A 583 6.11 -29.70 -31.04
CA THR A 583 6.84 -30.95 -31.18
C THR A 583 7.38 -31.10 -32.62
N GLU A 584 8.40 -31.94 -32.82
CA GLU A 584 8.91 -32.27 -34.17
C GLU A 584 7.82 -32.81 -35.12
N SER A 585 6.72 -33.33 -34.58
CA SER A 585 5.56 -33.79 -35.37
C SER A 585 4.57 -32.67 -35.74
N GLY A 586 4.79 -31.42 -35.30
CA GLY A 586 3.92 -30.29 -35.53
C GLY A 586 2.70 -30.22 -34.60
N ALA A 587 2.65 -31.05 -33.54
CA ALA A 587 1.64 -30.91 -32.51
C ALA A 587 2.08 -29.86 -31.50
N THR A 588 1.14 -28.99 -31.11
CA THR A 588 1.36 -27.93 -30.10
C THR A 588 0.65 -28.29 -28.80
N TYR A 589 1.25 -27.95 -27.67
CA TYR A 589 0.67 -28.09 -26.34
C TYR A 589 1.12 -26.95 -25.43
N GLU A 590 0.26 -26.60 -24.52
CA GLU A 590 0.57 -25.61 -23.47
C GLU A 590 1.46 -26.25 -22.40
N ASP A 591 2.50 -25.53 -22.01
CA ASP A 591 3.46 -25.96 -20.99
C ASP A 591 3.66 -24.83 -19.98
N THR A 592 4.20 -25.17 -18.82
CA THR A 592 4.52 -24.21 -17.76
C THR A 592 6.01 -23.87 -17.77
N ILE A 593 6.36 -22.68 -17.31
CA ILE A 593 7.76 -22.21 -17.23
C ILE A 593 8.65 -23.21 -16.47
N ALA A 594 8.13 -23.84 -15.42
CA ALA A 594 8.87 -24.83 -14.64
C ALA A 594 9.34 -26.06 -15.44
N HIS A 595 8.69 -26.38 -16.56
CA HIS A 595 9.05 -27.50 -17.43
C HIS A 595 9.97 -27.12 -18.60
N LEU A 596 10.21 -25.83 -18.80
CA LEU A 596 11.15 -25.35 -19.81
C LEU A 596 12.59 -25.70 -19.41
N SER A 597 13.43 -25.98 -20.39
CA SER A 597 14.89 -26.05 -20.18
C SER A 597 15.41 -24.65 -19.79
N GLU A 598 16.60 -24.59 -19.23
CA GLU A 598 17.25 -23.33 -18.83
C GLU A 598 17.33 -22.36 -20.01
N SER A 599 17.84 -22.78 -21.16
CA SER A 599 17.89 -21.93 -22.35
C SER A 599 16.52 -21.50 -22.87
N GLU A 600 15.48 -22.32 -22.76
CA GLU A 600 14.12 -21.92 -23.12
C GLU A 600 13.55 -20.88 -22.14
N ARG A 601 13.87 -20.96 -20.85
CA ARG A 601 13.49 -19.96 -19.85
C ARG A 601 14.20 -18.62 -20.08
N GLU A 602 15.50 -18.67 -20.36
CA GLU A 602 16.28 -17.46 -20.69
C GLU A 602 15.76 -16.76 -21.92
N VAL A 603 15.46 -17.49 -23.00
CA VAL A 603 14.84 -16.92 -24.20
C VAL A 603 13.47 -16.36 -23.92
N THR A 604 12.64 -17.06 -23.13
CA THR A 604 11.31 -16.55 -22.75
C THR A 604 11.42 -15.26 -21.91
N GLY A 605 12.36 -15.20 -20.98
CA GLY A 605 12.64 -14.01 -20.19
C GLY A 605 13.15 -12.85 -21.04
N LEU A 606 14.03 -13.13 -22.01
CA LEU A 606 14.51 -12.11 -22.94
C LEU A 606 13.39 -11.58 -23.84
N VAL A 607 12.53 -12.46 -24.38
CA VAL A 607 11.36 -12.07 -25.18
C VAL A 607 10.42 -11.16 -24.38
N PHE A 608 10.17 -11.50 -23.12
CA PHE A 608 9.36 -10.68 -22.22
C PHE A 608 9.99 -9.31 -21.97
N ALA A 609 11.29 -9.25 -21.63
CA ALA A 609 11.97 -7.99 -21.34
C ALA A 609 12.06 -7.08 -22.57
N LEU A 610 12.35 -7.64 -23.76
CA LEU A 610 12.36 -6.89 -25.01
C LEU A 610 10.97 -6.41 -25.42
N ALA A 611 9.93 -7.20 -25.16
CA ALA A 611 8.55 -6.76 -25.36
C ALA A 611 8.20 -5.60 -24.45
N GLY A 612 8.67 -5.61 -23.20
CA GLY A 612 8.50 -4.51 -22.25
C GLY A 612 9.16 -3.21 -22.71
N TYR A 613 10.35 -3.28 -23.34
CA TYR A 613 11.00 -2.11 -23.92
C TYR A 613 10.11 -1.40 -24.95
N LEU A 614 9.40 -2.17 -25.78
CA LEU A 614 8.50 -1.63 -26.79
C LEU A 614 7.15 -1.22 -26.19
N ALA A 615 6.58 -2.03 -25.29
CA ALA A 615 5.28 -1.77 -24.71
C ALA A 615 5.23 -0.53 -23.81
N HIS A 616 6.36 -0.20 -23.19
CA HIS A 616 6.49 1.02 -22.37
C HIS A 616 7.04 2.24 -23.16
N ASP A 617 7.19 2.12 -24.48
CA ASP A 617 7.76 3.17 -25.33
C ASP A 617 9.09 3.72 -24.78
N LEU A 618 9.90 2.83 -24.16
CA LEU A 618 11.14 3.25 -23.49
C LEU A 618 12.13 3.93 -24.42
N HIS A 619 12.08 3.64 -25.70
CA HIS A 619 12.89 4.30 -26.71
C HIS A 619 12.71 5.82 -26.78
N GLU A 620 11.58 6.35 -26.29
CA GLU A 620 11.36 7.80 -26.22
C GLU A 620 12.11 8.49 -25.07
N SER A 621 12.34 7.76 -23.96
CA SER A 621 12.98 8.29 -22.74
C SER A 621 14.39 7.77 -22.53
N MET A 622 14.67 6.52 -22.93
CA MET A 622 15.95 5.83 -22.82
C MET A 622 16.40 5.33 -24.20
N PRO A 623 17.20 6.11 -24.93
CA PRO A 623 17.67 5.75 -26.27
C PRO A 623 18.74 4.65 -26.28
N PHE A 624 19.13 4.13 -25.12
CA PHE A 624 20.11 3.07 -24.95
C PHE A 624 19.44 1.74 -24.71
N MET A 625 19.95 0.70 -25.37
CA MET A 625 19.64 -0.70 -25.08
C MET A 625 20.94 -1.47 -24.84
N LEU A 626 21.03 -2.14 -23.70
CA LEU A 626 22.20 -2.94 -23.31
C LEU A 626 21.85 -4.41 -23.29
N LEU A 627 22.58 -5.20 -24.07
CA LEU A 627 22.33 -6.63 -24.22
C LEU A 627 23.57 -7.44 -23.80
N ASP A 628 23.38 -8.34 -22.85
CA ASP A 628 24.45 -9.29 -22.40
C ASP A 628 23.85 -10.67 -22.22
N SER A 629 24.71 -11.67 -22.17
CA SER A 629 24.32 -13.08 -21.92
C SER A 629 23.29 -13.61 -22.93
N LEU A 630 23.67 -13.53 -24.22
CA LEU A 630 22.86 -14.01 -25.35
C LEU A 630 23.36 -15.34 -25.92
N GLU A 631 24.24 -16.05 -25.23
CA GLU A 631 24.91 -17.27 -25.69
C GLU A 631 23.95 -18.44 -26.00
N THR A 632 22.71 -18.34 -25.48
CA THR A 632 21.64 -19.34 -25.75
C THR A 632 20.97 -19.15 -27.12
N ILE A 633 21.31 -18.07 -27.84
CA ILE A 633 20.72 -17.70 -29.13
C ILE A 633 21.78 -17.76 -30.22
N ASP A 634 21.46 -18.34 -31.39
CA ASP A 634 22.36 -18.37 -32.52
C ASP A 634 22.72 -16.96 -33.02
N SER A 635 23.97 -16.77 -33.46
CA SER A 635 24.53 -15.49 -33.91
C SER A 635 23.70 -14.79 -35.02
N GLU A 636 23.11 -15.57 -35.96
CA GLU A 636 22.23 -15.06 -37.03
C GLU A 636 20.94 -14.42 -36.45
N ARG A 637 20.43 -15.04 -35.39
CA ARG A 637 19.21 -14.54 -34.68
C ARG A 637 19.50 -13.33 -33.82
N ILE A 638 20.66 -13.31 -33.14
CA ILE A 638 21.12 -12.13 -32.39
C ILE A 638 21.27 -10.94 -33.36
N ALA A 639 21.89 -11.15 -34.53
CA ALA A 639 22.02 -10.10 -35.53
C ALA A 639 20.66 -9.59 -36.04
N ALA A 640 19.70 -10.48 -36.32
CA ALA A 640 18.35 -10.08 -36.71
C ALA A 640 17.60 -9.31 -35.62
N LEU A 641 17.79 -9.69 -34.34
CA LEU A 641 17.21 -9.00 -33.21
C LEU A 641 17.80 -7.61 -33.04
N VAL A 642 19.10 -7.47 -33.09
CA VAL A 642 19.80 -6.18 -33.00
C VAL A 642 19.42 -5.25 -34.15
N ASP A 643 19.34 -5.77 -35.40
CA ASP A 643 18.90 -5.03 -36.58
C ASP A 643 17.47 -4.50 -36.43
N TYR A 644 16.55 -5.30 -35.86
CA TYR A 644 15.18 -4.88 -35.59
C TYR A 644 15.13 -3.76 -34.54
N PHE A 645 15.86 -3.91 -33.41
CA PHE A 645 15.83 -2.94 -32.34
C PHE A 645 16.62 -1.65 -32.65
N SER A 646 17.51 -1.65 -33.66
CA SER A 646 18.19 -0.44 -34.14
C SER A 646 17.22 0.57 -34.79
N ASP A 647 16.03 0.12 -35.21
CA ASP A 647 14.95 1.00 -35.62
C ASP A 647 14.29 1.79 -34.46
N TYR A 648 14.49 1.33 -33.21
CA TYR A 648 13.89 1.93 -32.01
C TYR A 648 14.93 2.57 -31.10
N ALA A 649 15.99 1.86 -30.73
CA ALA A 649 17.03 2.35 -29.84
C ALA A 649 18.14 3.07 -30.65
N ALA A 650 18.44 4.32 -30.30
CA ALA A 650 19.48 5.06 -30.96
C ALA A 650 20.88 4.48 -30.71
N HIS A 651 21.08 3.78 -29.58
CA HIS A 651 22.36 3.19 -29.20
C HIS A 651 22.14 1.80 -28.64
N ILE A 652 22.59 0.79 -29.34
CA ILE A 652 22.56 -0.61 -28.86
C ILE A 652 24.00 -1.02 -28.55
N VAL A 653 24.23 -1.45 -27.31
CA VAL A 653 25.51 -2.01 -26.89
C VAL A 653 25.29 -3.49 -26.58
N VAL A 654 25.90 -4.36 -27.39
CA VAL A 654 25.74 -5.79 -27.25
C VAL A 654 27.07 -6.48 -26.91
N ALA A 655 27.09 -7.23 -25.81
CA ALA A 655 28.24 -8.02 -25.37
C ALA A 655 28.17 -9.43 -25.95
N LEU A 656 29.14 -9.81 -26.78
CA LEU A 656 29.16 -11.07 -27.51
C LEU A 656 30.48 -11.81 -27.36
N LEU A 657 30.44 -13.14 -27.50
CA LEU A 657 31.61 -13.91 -27.70
C LEU A 657 32.25 -13.62 -29.08
N PRO A 658 33.56 -13.80 -29.28
CA PRO A 658 34.22 -13.47 -30.56
C PRO A 658 33.61 -14.20 -31.77
N GLU A 659 33.14 -15.42 -31.58
CA GLU A 659 32.47 -16.24 -32.61
C GLU A 659 31.11 -15.68 -33.01
N ASP A 660 30.34 -15.14 -32.06
CA ASP A 660 29.03 -14.55 -32.32
C ASP A 660 29.17 -13.15 -32.94
N ALA A 661 30.22 -12.41 -32.56
CA ALA A 661 30.55 -11.14 -33.12
C ALA A 661 30.92 -11.20 -34.62
N GLU A 662 31.35 -12.36 -35.14
CA GLU A 662 31.63 -12.56 -36.58
C GLU A 662 30.35 -12.37 -37.45
N ALA A 663 29.15 -12.56 -36.90
CA ALA A 663 27.89 -12.37 -37.62
C ALA A 663 27.60 -10.87 -37.89
N PHE A 664 28.27 -10.00 -37.18
CA PHE A 664 28.15 -8.52 -37.29
C PHE A 664 29.27 -7.92 -38.18
N ASP A 665 30.00 -8.74 -38.94
CA ASP A 665 31.14 -8.32 -39.74
C ASP A 665 30.78 -7.26 -40.80
N GLY A 666 31.32 -6.06 -40.63
CA GLY A 666 31.57 -5.06 -41.65
C GLY A 666 30.76 -3.74 -41.57
N GLU A 667 29.75 -3.63 -40.70
CA GLU A 667 28.94 -2.41 -40.62
C GLU A 667 28.94 -1.80 -39.20
N HIS A 668 29.36 -2.50 -38.14
CA HIS A 668 29.29 -2.06 -36.75
C HIS A 668 30.68 -1.89 -36.12
N GLU A 669 30.77 -1.05 -35.09
CA GLU A 669 32.01 -0.85 -34.33
C GLU A 669 32.23 -2.00 -33.33
N HIS A 670 33.48 -2.54 -33.36
CA HIS A 670 33.85 -3.62 -32.43
C HIS A 670 34.86 -3.10 -31.41
N ILE A 671 34.54 -3.20 -30.13
CA ILE A 671 35.42 -2.91 -29.02
C ILE A 671 35.95 -4.24 -28.48
N THR A 672 37.26 -4.45 -28.53
CA THR A 672 37.90 -5.71 -28.12
C THR A 672 38.86 -5.56 -26.92
N GLU A 673 39.19 -4.34 -26.53
CA GLU A 673 40.06 -4.01 -25.40
C GLU A 673 39.33 -3.03 -24.48
N ILE A 674 39.06 -3.46 -23.22
CA ILE A 674 38.35 -2.71 -22.17
C ILE A 674 39.25 -2.54 -20.96
#